data_c9822469fd58689503b3bc9eee25672a
#
_entry.id   c9822469fd58689503b3bc9eee25672a
#
_cell.length_a   1.000
_cell.length_b   1.000
_cell.length_c   1.000
_cell.angle_alpha   90.00
_cell.angle_beta   90.00
_cell.angle_gamma   90.00
#
_symmetry.space_group_name_H-M   'P 1'
#
loop_
_entity.id
_entity.type
_entity.pdbx_description
1 polymer ?
#
loop_
_entity_poly.entity_id
_entity_poly.type
_entity_poly.pdbx_seq_one_letter_code
_entity_poly.pdbx_strand_id
1 'polypeptide(L)'
;MKPLIAALLLALVAVPAMAGDAVDTTFVKTQGPHPFNVRDLVMMDRVSDPQLSPDGRYAAFGVRSTDYAANKGVNAVYVLDLAQGGQPVKVQDKAGSARWSADGRSLYFVAPAKGVAQLWRLDLGGKDGLNLHAAAVQVSHTPLDINDYKLSPDDKRVLLSYEVFTDCATLDCSKQRVDARDKDKATGTLYTKLFVRHWDTWANGRRNQLFVASFDGKGQLPVEPTLLSRGIDGDVPSKPFGDESEFAFSPDGRSVYFDVRIADKSEPWSTNFDVHQVSVDGSAAPKNLTADNKAWDADPVPSPDGKTLYYLAMKTPGSEADRFAIMALDLATGAKREVDPKWDRSAGGLTISADGKTLYATTDDNGQHPLFAVDAASGKVSQLVDDGAVEGYSMAAGKLLVARDDLKRPADLYLATADGADLKQVTHFNAEDLKNVKVGDFEFFNFKGWNNETVQGYVVKPVDYQPGKTYPVAFIIHGGPQGAMSNEWSYRWNPQTYAGQGFAVVTVNFHGSTGYGQAFTDAISGDWGGKPLEDLKLGWKAALDKYSFLDGNRACALGASYGGYMTYWIAGVWNQPWKCLVDHDGVFDARSMYYDTEELWFEEKENGGTPFDHPQNYEKFNPVNHVKDWRVPMLVVHSGNDFRIPITQGLGAFTALQRRGIPSELLTFPDENHWVLKPHNSVQWHDAVNAWLKQWTAVDAPKAASN
;
A
#
# COMPACT_ATOMS: atom_id res chain seq x y z
N MET A 1 -84.81 -6.25 -3.19
CA MET A 1 -83.81 -5.29 -2.68
C MET A 1 -82.49 -5.98 -2.49
N LYS A 2 -81.52 -5.78 -3.39
CA LYS A 2 -80.17 -6.32 -3.31
C LYS A 2 -79.27 -5.14 -2.90
N PRO A 3 -78.32 -5.30 -1.93
CA PRO A 3 -77.29 -4.26 -1.70
C PRO A 3 -76.11 -4.43 -2.66
N LEU A 4 -75.72 -3.33 -3.29
CA LEU A 4 -74.46 -3.21 -4.02
C LEU A 4 -73.30 -3.17 -2.99
N ILE A 5 -72.36 -4.06 -3.13
CA ILE A 5 -71.07 -3.99 -2.48
C ILE A 5 -70.09 -3.31 -3.49
N ALA A 6 -69.66 -2.09 -3.14
CA ALA A 6 -68.61 -1.40 -3.89
C ALA A 6 -67.26 -1.97 -3.46
N ALA A 7 -66.60 -2.67 -4.33
CA ALA A 7 -65.20 -3.09 -4.11
C ALA A 7 -64.25 -1.92 -4.45
N LEU A 8 -63.60 -1.39 -3.43
CA LEU A 8 -62.45 -0.49 -3.62
C LEU A 8 -61.25 -1.33 -4.05
N LEU A 9 -60.86 -1.22 -5.28
CA LEU A 9 -59.57 -1.70 -5.80
C LEU A 9 -58.47 -0.70 -5.33
N LEU A 10 -57.75 -1.07 -4.27
CA LEU A 10 -56.45 -0.45 -4.00
C LEU A 10 -55.49 -0.94 -5.08
N ALA A 11 -55.14 -0.10 -6.02
CA ALA A 11 -54.00 -0.32 -6.92
C ALA A 11 -52.70 -0.20 -6.09
N LEU A 12 -52.15 -1.33 -5.66
CA LEU A 12 -50.77 -1.41 -5.20
C LEU A 12 -49.92 -1.12 -6.45
N VAL A 13 -49.39 0.09 -6.57
CA VAL A 13 -48.26 0.38 -7.43
C VAL A 13 -47.08 -0.31 -6.78
N ALA A 14 -46.78 -1.52 -7.25
CA ALA A 14 -45.50 -2.14 -6.98
C ALA A 14 -44.43 -1.26 -7.66
N VAL A 15 -43.76 -0.44 -6.90
CA VAL A 15 -42.50 0.16 -7.32
C VAL A 15 -41.52 -1.03 -7.41
N PRO A 16 -40.99 -1.37 -8.61
CA PRO A 16 -39.96 -2.38 -8.66
C PRO A 16 -38.80 -1.89 -7.80
N ALA A 17 -38.32 -2.69 -6.89
CA ALA A 17 -37.02 -2.49 -6.27
C ALA A 17 -35.98 -2.60 -7.40
N MET A 18 -35.66 -1.47 -8.00
CA MET A 18 -34.58 -1.37 -8.96
C MET A 18 -33.29 -1.58 -8.18
N ALA A 19 -32.61 -2.72 -8.35
CA ALA A 19 -31.17 -2.69 -8.36
C ALA A 19 -30.82 -1.58 -9.33
N GLY A 20 -30.16 -0.52 -8.87
CA GLY A 20 -29.84 0.63 -9.71
C GLY A 20 -29.22 0.15 -11.01
N ASP A 21 -29.54 0.81 -12.12
CA ASP A 21 -28.98 0.45 -13.42
C ASP A 21 -27.47 0.27 -13.26
N ALA A 22 -26.94 -0.84 -13.80
CA ALA A 22 -25.52 -1.10 -13.75
C ALA A 22 -24.79 0.11 -14.33
N VAL A 23 -23.91 0.72 -13.56
CA VAL A 23 -23.11 1.86 -14.00
C VAL A 23 -22.41 1.44 -15.30
N ASP A 24 -22.58 2.22 -16.38
CA ASP A 24 -21.92 1.94 -17.65
C ASP A 24 -20.41 2.11 -17.50
N THR A 25 -19.72 0.99 -17.35
CA THR A 25 -18.26 0.92 -17.28
C THR A 25 -17.59 0.78 -18.64
N THR A 26 -18.32 1.02 -19.73
CA THR A 26 -17.75 0.98 -21.07
C THR A 26 -16.61 1.99 -21.16
N PHE A 27 -15.41 1.51 -21.47
CA PHE A 27 -14.25 2.37 -21.60
C PHE A 27 -14.36 3.20 -22.88
N VAL A 28 -14.58 4.48 -22.70
CA VAL A 28 -14.47 5.47 -23.79
C VAL A 28 -13.36 6.44 -23.40
N LYS A 29 -12.20 6.33 -24.07
CA LYS A 29 -11.10 7.30 -23.88
C LYS A 29 -11.60 8.68 -24.30
N THR A 30 -11.50 9.64 -23.41
CA THR A 30 -11.88 11.02 -23.70
C THR A 30 -10.94 11.60 -24.77
N GLN A 31 -11.50 12.19 -25.81
CA GLN A 31 -10.74 12.78 -26.91
C GLN A 31 -10.50 14.29 -26.69
N GLY A 32 -9.30 14.75 -27.06
CA GLY A 32 -8.92 16.17 -26.95
C GLY A 32 -8.71 16.65 -25.52
N PRO A 33 -8.52 17.96 -25.30
CA PRO A 33 -8.28 18.53 -23.97
C PRO A 33 -9.48 18.34 -23.03
N HIS A 34 -9.26 17.72 -21.88
CA HIS A 34 -10.29 17.43 -20.88
C HIS A 34 -9.73 17.46 -19.45
N PRO A 35 -10.58 17.64 -18.43
CA PRO A 35 -10.21 17.46 -17.04
C PRO A 35 -9.90 16.00 -16.72
N PHE A 36 -8.90 15.77 -15.85
CA PHE A 36 -8.53 14.42 -15.37
C PHE A 36 -9.73 13.68 -14.78
N ASN A 37 -9.84 12.40 -15.09
CA ASN A 37 -10.93 11.54 -14.59
C ASN A 37 -10.44 10.11 -14.34
N VAL A 38 -11.31 9.27 -13.77
CA VAL A 38 -10.95 7.89 -13.42
C VAL A 38 -10.54 7.03 -14.63
N ARG A 39 -11.04 7.32 -15.83
CA ARG A 39 -10.68 6.58 -17.05
C ARG A 39 -9.24 6.86 -17.47
N ASP A 40 -8.76 8.09 -17.24
CA ASP A 40 -7.34 8.40 -17.37
C ASP A 40 -6.53 7.68 -16.31
N LEU A 41 -6.97 7.75 -15.04
CA LEU A 41 -6.28 7.14 -13.89
C LEU A 41 -6.04 5.64 -14.07
N VAL A 42 -7.07 4.89 -14.46
CA VAL A 42 -6.96 3.42 -14.57
C VAL A 42 -6.09 2.96 -15.74
N MET A 43 -5.91 3.81 -16.76
CA MET A 43 -5.10 3.49 -17.95
C MET A 43 -3.65 3.92 -17.85
N MET A 44 -3.27 4.68 -16.84
CA MET A 44 -1.88 5.10 -16.66
C MET A 44 -0.95 3.95 -16.39
N ASP A 45 0.18 3.96 -17.08
CA ASP A 45 1.30 3.06 -16.82
C ASP A 45 1.94 3.39 -15.46
N ARG A 46 2.29 2.34 -14.71
CA ARG A 46 2.90 2.44 -13.38
C ARG A 46 4.33 1.97 -13.45
N VAL A 47 5.25 2.94 -13.41
CA VAL A 47 6.69 2.68 -13.39
C VAL A 47 7.13 2.37 -11.97
N SER A 48 7.91 1.30 -11.77
CA SER A 48 8.34 0.84 -10.45
C SER A 48 9.65 0.06 -10.50
N ASP A 49 10.21 -0.25 -9.34
CA ASP A 49 11.37 -1.13 -9.15
C ASP A 49 12.57 -0.74 -10.01
N PRO A 50 13.09 0.51 -9.89
CA PRO A 50 14.25 0.97 -10.66
C PRO A 50 15.54 0.27 -10.23
N GLN A 51 16.31 -0.29 -11.19
CA GLN A 51 17.54 -1.01 -10.95
C GLN A 51 18.64 -0.49 -11.87
N LEU A 52 19.68 0.15 -11.31
CA LEU A 52 20.89 0.48 -12.08
C LEU A 52 21.75 -0.75 -12.33
N SER A 53 22.28 -0.88 -13.54
CA SER A 53 23.37 -1.83 -13.78
C SER A 53 24.60 -1.47 -12.94
N PRO A 54 25.48 -2.44 -12.58
CA PRO A 54 26.64 -2.19 -11.74
C PRO A 54 27.58 -1.09 -12.27
N ASP A 55 27.66 -0.90 -13.60
CA ASP A 55 28.42 0.17 -14.26
C ASP A 55 27.67 1.51 -14.35
N GLY A 56 26.40 1.54 -13.89
CA GLY A 56 25.53 2.74 -13.93
C GLY A 56 25.14 3.20 -15.33
N ARG A 57 25.33 2.37 -16.36
CA ARG A 57 24.98 2.71 -17.75
C ARG A 57 23.54 2.42 -18.10
N TYR A 58 22.96 1.35 -17.55
CA TYR A 58 21.62 0.89 -17.88
C TYR A 58 20.71 0.97 -16.66
N ALA A 59 19.45 1.24 -16.92
CA ALA A 59 18.37 1.10 -15.94
C ALA A 59 17.44 -0.03 -16.37
N ALA A 60 17.20 -1.02 -15.51
CA ALA A 60 16.10 -1.96 -15.64
C ALA A 60 14.97 -1.55 -14.68
N PHE A 61 13.72 -1.76 -15.05
CA PHE A 61 12.57 -1.39 -14.23
C PHE A 61 11.29 -2.10 -14.68
N GLY A 62 10.32 -2.16 -13.77
CA GLY A 62 8.99 -2.67 -14.04
C GLY A 62 8.04 -1.60 -14.59
N VAL A 63 7.15 -1.99 -15.49
CA VAL A 63 6.00 -1.19 -15.90
C VAL A 63 4.75 -2.06 -15.85
N ARG A 64 3.75 -1.62 -15.10
CA ARG A 64 2.42 -2.24 -15.07
C ARG A 64 1.47 -1.39 -15.90
N SER A 65 1.02 -1.95 -17.03
CA SER A 65 -0.03 -1.39 -17.89
C SER A 65 -1.39 -2.03 -17.59
N THR A 66 -2.47 -1.36 -17.96
CA THR A 66 -3.83 -1.88 -17.77
C THR A 66 -4.34 -2.55 -19.05
N ASP A 67 -4.65 -3.84 -18.98
CA ASP A 67 -5.52 -4.52 -19.94
C ASP A 67 -6.98 -4.38 -19.49
N TYR A 68 -7.62 -3.30 -19.94
CA TYR A 68 -8.98 -2.98 -19.50
C TYR A 68 -9.98 -4.04 -19.92
N ALA A 69 -9.84 -4.62 -21.14
CA ALA A 69 -10.74 -5.67 -21.63
C ALA A 69 -10.64 -6.95 -20.80
N ALA A 70 -9.42 -7.29 -20.33
CA ALA A 70 -9.20 -8.43 -19.43
C ALA A 70 -9.40 -8.07 -17.94
N ASN A 71 -9.75 -6.81 -17.63
CA ASN A 71 -9.97 -6.27 -16.28
C ASN A 71 -8.80 -6.53 -15.31
N LYS A 72 -7.57 -6.31 -15.76
CA LYS A 72 -6.36 -6.59 -14.97
C LYS A 72 -5.15 -5.74 -15.37
N GLY A 73 -4.16 -5.68 -14.48
CA GLY A 73 -2.84 -5.17 -14.80
C GLY A 73 -1.97 -6.23 -15.50
N VAL A 74 -1.05 -5.78 -16.33
CA VAL A 74 -0.03 -6.59 -17.00
C VAL A 74 1.33 -5.97 -16.74
N ASN A 75 2.22 -6.72 -16.12
CA ASN A 75 3.58 -6.27 -15.83
C ASN A 75 4.51 -6.59 -17.00
N ALA A 76 5.50 -5.75 -17.22
CA ALA A 76 6.59 -5.98 -18.18
C ALA A 76 7.89 -5.40 -17.63
N VAL A 77 9.01 -5.96 -18.05
CA VAL A 77 10.35 -5.47 -17.72
C VAL A 77 10.88 -4.65 -18.90
N TYR A 78 11.42 -3.48 -18.59
CA TYR A 78 12.04 -2.56 -19.52
C TYR A 78 13.49 -2.31 -19.17
N VAL A 79 14.29 -1.96 -20.19
CA VAL A 79 15.68 -1.50 -20.03
C VAL A 79 15.89 -0.20 -20.81
N LEU A 80 16.60 0.76 -20.21
CA LEU A 80 16.99 2.03 -20.80
C LEU A 80 18.52 2.16 -20.81
N ASP A 81 19.12 2.52 -21.94
CA ASP A 81 20.54 2.95 -22.02
C ASP A 81 20.64 4.43 -21.60
N LEU A 82 21.11 4.67 -20.39
CA LEU A 82 21.23 6.01 -19.80
C LEU A 82 22.36 6.84 -20.45
N ALA A 83 23.34 6.19 -21.12
CA ALA A 83 24.45 6.88 -21.76
C ALA A 83 24.07 7.39 -23.15
N GLN A 84 23.29 6.60 -23.90
CA GLN A 84 22.85 6.99 -25.25
C GLN A 84 21.54 7.80 -25.19
N GLY A 85 20.76 7.66 -24.12
CA GLY A 85 19.40 8.16 -24.08
C GLY A 85 18.49 7.37 -25.03
N GLY A 86 17.32 7.91 -25.31
CA GLY A 86 16.33 7.29 -26.20
C GLY A 86 15.16 6.72 -25.44
N GLN A 87 14.38 5.85 -26.11
CA GLN A 87 13.20 5.25 -25.51
C GLN A 87 13.57 3.96 -24.77
N PRO A 88 12.92 3.69 -23.62
CA PRO A 88 13.03 2.39 -22.96
C PRO A 88 12.62 1.24 -23.88
N VAL A 89 13.36 0.15 -23.85
CA VAL A 89 13.07 -1.06 -24.61
C VAL A 89 12.39 -2.08 -23.70
N LYS A 90 11.20 -2.54 -24.08
CA LYS A 90 10.54 -3.65 -23.40
C LYS A 90 11.29 -4.94 -23.73
N VAL A 91 11.91 -5.55 -22.73
CA VAL A 91 12.72 -6.76 -22.89
C VAL A 91 11.96 -8.03 -22.56
N GLN A 92 10.91 -7.94 -21.70
CA GLN A 92 10.10 -9.10 -21.38
C GLN A 92 8.67 -8.69 -20.99
N ASP A 93 7.68 -9.37 -21.58
CA ASP A 93 6.27 -9.28 -21.21
C ASP A 93 5.93 -10.23 -20.05
N LYS A 94 4.90 -9.88 -19.27
CA LYS A 94 4.37 -10.67 -18.14
C LYS A 94 5.46 -11.06 -17.14
N ALA A 95 6.36 -10.14 -16.86
CA ALA A 95 7.51 -10.34 -15.99
C ALA A 95 7.63 -9.21 -14.97
N GLY A 96 8.33 -9.48 -13.87
CA GLY A 96 8.62 -8.51 -12.81
C GLY A 96 9.88 -8.88 -12.05
N SER A 97 10.22 -8.05 -11.05
CA SER A 97 11.34 -8.25 -10.14
C SER A 97 12.67 -8.41 -10.89
N ALA A 98 13.00 -7.45 -11.76
CA ALA A 98 14.23 -7.49 -12.58
C ALA A 98 15.48 -7.21 -11.73
N ARG A 99 16.51 -8.07 -11.81
CA ARG A 99 17.76 -7.91 -11.08
C ARG A 99 18.96 -8.17 -12.00
N TRP A 100 19.93 -7.27 -11.99
CA TRP A 100 21.18 -7.41 -12.74
C TRP A 100 22.08 -8.47 -12.13
N SER A 101 22.81 -9.21 -12.98
CA SER A 101 23.98 -9.95 -12.54
C SER A 101 25.09 -9.00 -12.06
N ALA A 102 26.00 -9.49 -11.21
CA ALA A 102 27.11 -8.70 -10.67
C ALA A 102 28.01 -8.08 -11.75
N ASP A 103 28.15 -8.74 -12.91
CA ASP A 103 28.90 -8.24 -14.06
C ASP A 103 28.09 -7.31 -15.00
N GLY A 104 26.79 -7.10 -14.71
CA GLY A 104 25.87 -6.26 -15.48
C GLY A 104 25.55 -6.77 -16.88
N ARG A 105 25.85 -8.04 -17.20
CA ARG A 105 25.67 -8.62 -18.54
C ARG A 105 24.42 -9.47 -18.69
N SER A 106 23.82 -9.86 -17.59
CA SER A 106 22.58 -10.62 -17.56
C SER A 106 21.54 -9.92 -16.68
N LEU A 107 20.29 -10.09 -17.05
CA LEU A 107 19.14 -9.63 -16.28
C LEU A 107 18.29 -10.85 -15.89
N TYR A 108 18.06 -11.03 -14.60
CA TYR A 108 17.16 -12.05 -14.08
C TYR A 108 15.80 -11.43 -13.81
N PHE A 109 14.73 -12.22 -13.89
CA PHE A 109 13.36 -11.79 -13.60
C PHE A 109 12.46 -13.00 -13.40
N VAL A 110 11.31 -12.77 -12.75
CA VAL A 110 10.25 -13.78 -12.61
C VAL A 110 9.22 -13.62 -13.71
N ALA A 111 8.89 -14.71 -14.38
CA ALA A 111 7.83 -14.76 -15.39
C ALA A 111 7.17 -16.16 -15.43
N PRO A 112 5.91 -16.28 -15.91
CA PRO A 112 5.22 -17.55 -15.95
C PRO A 112 5.81 -18.51 -16.99
N ALA A 113 5.97 -19.79 -16.61
CA ALA A 113 6.23 -20.90 -17.48
C ALA A 113 5.16 -21.98 -17.27
N LYS A 114 4.32 -22.23 -18.24
CA LYS A 114 3.19 -23.19 -18.16
C LYS A 114 2.27 -22.93 -16.95
N GLY A 115 2.08 -21.66 -16.59
CA GLY A 115 1.19 -21.26 -15.50
C GLY A 115 1.83 -21.24 -14.11
N VAL A 116 3.14 -21.52 -14.00
CA VAL A 116 3.93 -21.45 -12.75
C VAL A 116 4.96 -20.33 -12.88
N ALA A 117 5.08 -19.46 -11.87
CA ALA A 117 6.08 -18.40 -11.83
C ALA A 117 7.48 -19.00 -11.66
N GLN A 118 8.37 -18.71 -12.60
CA GLN A 118 9.72 -19.26 -12.67
C GLN A 118 10.75 -18.15 -12.82
N LEU A 119 11.99 -18.45 -12.44
CA LEU A 119 13.13 -17.55 -12.68
C LEU A 119 13.62 -17.72 -14.13
N TRP A 120 13.84 -16.59 -14.78
CA TRP A 120 14.36 -16.49 -16.14
C TRP A 120 15.63 -15.63 -16.14
N ARG A 121 16.46 -15.83 -17.14
CA ARG A 121 17.66 -15.03 -17.40
C ARG A 121 17.68 -14.54 -18.84
N LEU A 122 18.03 -13.29 -19.00
CA LEU A 122 18.27 -12.63 -20.29
C LEU A 122 19.75 -12.31 -20.39
N ASP A 123 20.47 -13.03 -21.28
CA ASP A 123 21.89 -12.79 -21.51
C ASP A 123 22.05 -11.64 -22.52
N LEU A 124 22.33 -10.45 -22.00
CA LEU A 124 22.36 -9.20 -22.74
C LEU A 124 23.76 -8.85 -23.28
N GLY A 125 24.82 -9.52 -22.79
CA GLY A 125 26.20 -9.20 -23.11
C GLY A 125 26.51 -9.26 -24.61
N GLY A 126 26.99 -8.15 -25.18
CA GLY A 126 27.43 -8.00 -26.56
C GLY A 126 28.84 -7.39 -26.65
N LYS A 127 29.43 -7.36 -27.87
CA LYS A 127 30.76 -6.76 -28.09
C LYS A 127 30.75 -5.23 -27.95
N ASP A 128 29.67 -4.59 -28.37
CA ASP A 128 29.53 -3.14 -28.45
C ASP A 128 28.45 -2.55 -27.52
N GLY A 129 28.04 -3.28 -26.47
CA GLY A 129 26.97 -2.94 -25.55
C GLY A 129 26.00 -4.09 -25.32
N LEU A 130 24.85 -3.82 -24.72
CA LEU A 130 23.85 -4.87 -24.45
C LEU A 130 22.99 -5.15 -25.69
N ASN A 131 22.69 -6.43 -25.93
CA ASN A 131 21.70 -6.87 -26.91
C ASN A 131 20.32 -6.95 -26.24
N LEU A 132 19.54 -5.87 -26.26
CA LEU A 132 18.22 -5.78 -25.63
C LEU A 132 17.14 -6.63 -26.32
N HIS A 133 17.46 -7.31 -27.41
CA HIS A 133 16.57 -8.22 -28.13
C HIS A 133 16.97 -9.70 -27.97
N ALA A 134 17.83 -10.02 -27.00
CA ALA A 134 18.18 -11.39 -26.68
C ALA A 134 16.96 -12.20 -26.24
N ALA A 135 16.98 -13.51 -26.48
CA ALA A 135 15.90 -14.39 -26.01
C ALA A 135 16.15 -14.78 -24.54
N ALA A 136 15.11 -14.72 -23.74
CA ALA A 136 15.18 -15.16 -22.35
C ALA A 136 15.28 -16.68 -22.25
N VAL A 137 16.05 -17.16 -21.28
CA VAL A 137 16.24 -18.57 -20.96
C VAL A 137 15.63 -18.85 -19.58
N GLN A 138 14.73 -19.83 -19.51
CA GLN A 138 14.21 -20.31 -18.25
C GLN A 138 15.34 -21.02 -17.47
N VAL A 139 15.58 -20.61 -16.21
CA VAL A 139 16.65 -21.16 -15.38
C VAL A 139 16.15 -22.00 -14.20
N SER A 140 14.89 -21.88 -13.83
CA SER A 140 14.24 -22.73 -12.83
C SER A 140 13.12 -23.58 -13.44
N HIS A 141 12.88 -24.76 -12.85
CA HIS A 141 11.86 -25.70 -13.29
C HIS A 141 11.14 -26.34 -12.08
N THR A 142 10.83 -25.52 -11.09
CA THR A 142 10.23 -25.95 -9.82
C THR A 142 8.70 -26.16 -9.97
N PRO A 143 8.08 -27.04 -9.18
CA PRO A 143 6.66 -27.33 -9.28
C PRO A 143 5.73 -26.25 -8.67
N LEU A 144 6.30 -25.30 -7.93
CA LEU A 144 5.60 -24.21 -7.24
C LEU A 144 6.06 -22.86 -7.77
N ASP A 145 5.22 -21.85 -7.58
CA ASP A 145 5.54 -20.46 -7.89
C ASP A 145 6.71 -19.95 -7.06
N ILE A 146 7.65 -19.27 -7.71
CA ILE A 146 8.64 -18.44 -7.05
C ILE A 146 7.94 -17.12 -6.69
N ASN A 147 7.84 -16.83 -5.38
CA ASN A 147 7.27 -15.57 -4.89
C ASN A 147 8.29 -14.45 -5.03
N ASP A 148 9.50 -14.66 -4.49
CA ASP A 148 10.60 -13.70 -4.51
C ASP A 148 11.95 -14.39 -4.67
N TYR A 149 12.97 -13.61 -5.06
CA TYR A 149 14.33 -14.12 -5.19
C TYR A 149 15.39 -13.03 -4.98
N LYS A 150 16.61 -13.45 -4.62
CA LYS A 150 17.78 -12.56 -4.55
C LYS A 150 19.04 -13.30 -4.98
N LEU A 151 19.81 -12.71 -5.92
CA LEU A 151 21.09 -13.27 -6.38
C LEU A 151 22.17 -13.13 -5.30
N SER A 152 23.09 -14.12 -5.22
CA SER A 152 24.28 -13.98 -4.39
C SER A 152 25.26 -12.95 -4.99
N PRO A 153 26.14 -12.33 -4.16
CA PRO A 153 27.10 -11.33 -4.65
C PRO A 153 28.05 -11.84 -5.74
N ASP A 154 28.23 -13.14 -5.87
CA ASP A 154 29.10 -13.79 -6.87
C ASP A 154 28.34 -14.45 -8.03
N ASP A 155 27.02 -14.24 -8.11
CA ASP A 155 26.07 -14.82 -9.10
C ASP A 155 26.07 -16.36 -9.16
N LYS A 156 26.60 -17.04 -8.15
CA LYS A 156 26.64 -18.52 -8.17
C LYS A 156 25.45 -19.16 -7.50
N ARG A 157 24.72 -18.40 -6.69
CA ARG A 157 23.55 -18.86 -5.95
C ARG A 157 22.41 -17.87 -6.03
N VAL A 158 21.23 -18.34 -5.69
CA VAL A 158 20.04 -17.52 -5.57
C VAL A 158 19.25 -17.95 -4.36
N LEU A 159 18.75 -16.99 -3.57
CA LEU A 159 17.68 -17.19 -2.59
C LEU A 159 16.36 -17.22 -3.33
N LEU A 160 15.46 -18.09 -2.92
CA LEU A 160 14.14 -18.30 -3.52
C LEU A 160 13.12 -18.46 -2.39
N SER A 161 11.97 -17.78 -2.53
CA SER A 161 10.84 -18.00 -1.64
C SER A 161 9.76 -18.81 -2.34
N TYR A 162 9.23 -19.82 -1.63
CA TYR A 162 8.09 -20.64 -2.07
C TYR A 162 7.07 -20.77 -0.95
N GLU A 163 5.80 -20.80 -1.30
CA GLU A 163 4.73 -21.08 -0.36
C GLU A 163 4.52 -22.61 -0.23
N VAL A 164 4.94 -23.20 0.90
CA VAL A 164 4.98 -24.63 1.13
C VAL A 164 4.30 -25.04 2.44
N PHE A 165 3.94 -26.33 2.56
CA PHE A 165 3.61 -26.92 3.85
C PHE A 165 4.90 -27.20 4.61
N THR A 166 5.04 -26.69 5.84
CA THR A 166 6.28 -26.75 6.63
C THR A 166 6.68 -28.16 7.06
N ASP A 167 5.75 -29.11 7.03
CA ASP A 167 5.96 -30.54 7.28
C ASP A 167 6.31 -31.34 6.03
N CYS A 168 6.30 -30.72 4.84
CA CYS A 168 6.76 -31.33 3.60
C CYS A 168 8.28 -31.18 3.44
N ALA A 169 8.96 -32.30 3.15
CA ALA A 169 10.41 -32.32 2.95
C ALA A 169 10.85 -31.79 1.56
N THR A 170 9.94 -31.73 0.59
CA THR A 170 10.23 -31.35 -0.81
C THR A 170 9.15 -30.43 -1.37
N LEU A 171 9.48 -29.69 -2.42
CA LEU A 171 8.49 -28.88 -3.15
C LEU A 171 7.41 -29.75 -3.79
N ASP A 172 7.79 -30.92 -4.30
CA ASP A 172 6.85 -31.90 -4.87
C ASP A 172 5.83 -32.40 -3.85
N CYS A 173 6.21 -32.62 -2.60
CA CYS A 173 5.28 -32.98 -1.52
C CYS A 173 4.21 -31.91 -1.35
N SER A 174 4.61 -30.64 -1.28
CA SER A 174 3.68 -29.52 -1.17
C SER A 174 2.76 -29.42 -2.40
N LYS A 175 3.33 -29.57 -3.61
CA LYS A 175 2.55 -29.55 -4.85
C LYS A 175 1.50 -30.66 -4.88
N GLN A 176 1.87 -31.89 -4.57
CA GLN A 176 0.93 -33.02 -4.53
C GLN A 176 -0.20 -32.80 -3.52
N ARG A 177 0.09 -32.20 -2.36
CA ARG A 177 -0.91 -31.88 -1.35
C ARG A 177 -1.87 -30.79 -1.82
N VAL A 178 -1.38 -29.74 -2.51
CA VAL A 178 -2.23 -28.75 -3.15
C VAL A 178 -3.13 -29.38 -4.18
N ASP A 179 -2.56 -30.18 -5.11
CA ASP A 179 -3.32 -30.84 -6.17
C ASP A 179 -4.37 -31.84 -5.64
N ALA A 180 -4.09 -32.49 -4.51
CA ALA A 180 -5.05 -33.38 -3.86
C ALA A 180 -6.23 -32.59 -3.27
N ARG A 181 -5.93 -31.46 -2.62
CA ARG A 181 -6.95 -30.57 -2.05
C ARG A 181 -7.85 -29.97 -3.14
N ASP A 182 -7.28 -29.52 -4.26
CA ASP A 182 -8.03 -28.94 -5.38
C ASP A 182 -8.99 -29.97 -6.06
N LYS A 183 -8.67 -31.26 -5.96
CA LYS A 183 -9.51 -32.36 -6.46
C LYS A 183 -10.55 -32.84 -5.46
N ASP A 184 -10.43 -32.46 -4.20
CA ASP A 184 -11.40 -32.87 -3.17
C ASP A 184 -12.74 -32.17 -3.42
N LYS A 185 -13.83 -32.95 -3.31
CA LYS A 185 -15.19 -32.41 -3.43
C LYS A 185 -15.66 -31.77 -2.11
N ALA A 186 -15.05 -32.13 -0.99
CA ALA A 186 -15.31 -31.51 0.30
C ALA A 186 -14.49 -30.20 0.40
N THR A 187 -15.17 -29.08 0.58
CA THR A 187 -14.54 -27.73 0.59
C THR A 187 -14.34 -27.15 1.98
N GLY A 188 -14.86 -27.83 3.02
CA GLY A 188 -14.75 -27.37 4.40
C GLY A 188 -13.30 -27.42 4.92
N THR A 189 -12.86 -26.37 5.60
CA THR A 189 -11.57 -26.32 6.30
C THR A 189 -11.79 -26.23 7.81
N LEU A 190 -11.16 -27.12 8.58
CA LEU A 190 -11.20 -27.11 10.04
C LEU A 190 -9.99 -26.32 10.55
N TYR A 191 -10.23 -25.15 11.14
CA TYR A 191 -9.22 -24.36 11.80
C TYR A 191 -9.19 -24.63 13.30
N THR A 192 -8.01 -24.68 13.89
CA THR A 192 -7.79 -24.89 15.32
C THR A 192 -7.02 -23.76 16.00
N LYS A 193 -6.53 -22.81 15.21
CA LYS A 193 -5.86 -21.59 15.64
C LYS A 193 -6.09 -20.46 14.63
N LEU A 194 -5.90 -19.23 15.03
CA LEU A 194 -5.79 -18.08 14.13
C LEU A 194 -4.35 -18.07 13.52
N PHE A 195 -4.09 -17.51 12.30
CA PHE A 195 -5.10 -16.85 11.49
C PHE A 195 -5.98 -17.88 10.76
N VAL A 196 -7.26 -17.57 10.62
CA VAL A 196 -8.12 -18.29 9.68
C VAL A 196 -8.12 -17.61 8.32
N ARG A 197 -7.80 -16.33 8.28
CA ARG A 197 -7.68 -15.50 7.08
C ARG A 197 -6.75 -14.32 7.36
N HIS A 198 -6.12 -13.75 6.34
CA HIS A 198 -5.26 -12.59 6.45
C HIS A 198 -5.41 -11.74 5.19
N TRP A 199 -5.65 -10.43 5.34
CA TRP A 199 -5.87 -9.43 4.29
C TRP A 199 -7.09 -9.75 3.40
N ASP A 200 -6.95 -10.63 2.41
CA ASP A 200 -8.00 -11.05 1.46
C ASP A 200 -8.01 -12.57 1.20
N THR A 201 -7.16 -13.31 1.91
CA THR A 201 -6.91 -14.72 1.63
C THR A 201 -7.19 -15.59 2.86
N TRP A 202 -7.92 -16.68 2.66
CA TRP A 202 -8.11 -17.70 3.70
C TRP A 202 -6.83 -18.51 3.90
N ALA A 203 -6.49 -18.78 5.15
CA ALA A 203 -5.32 -19.58 5.49
C ALA A 203 -5.45 -21.00 4.91
N ASN A 204 -4.45 -21.39 4.15
CA ASN A 204 -4.40 -22.67 3.45
C ASN A 204 -3.43 -23.67 4.08
N GLY A 205 -2.81 -23.32 5.23
CA GLY A 205 -1.85 -24.13 5.97
C GLY A 205 -0.42 -24.10 5.42
N ARG A 206 -0.15 -23.28 4.39
CA ARG A 206 1.20 -23.07 3.84
C ARG A 206 1.85 -21.81 4.40
N ARG A 207 3.18 -21.80 4.39
CA ARG A 207 4.04 -20.67 4.75
C ARG A 207 4.99 -20.33 3.60
N ASN A 208 5.31 -19.06 3.44
CA ASN A 208 6.47 -18.68 2.65
C ASN A 208 7.73 -19.17 3.38
N GLN A 209 8.57 -19.93 2.68
CA GLN A 209 9.81 -20.44 3.24
C GLN A 209 10.97 -20.09 2.34
N LEU A 210 12.13 -19.81 2.95
CA LEU A 210 13.33 -19.37 2.25
C LEU A 210 14.22 -20.56 1.91
N PHE A 211 14.62 -20.62 0.65
CA PHE A 211 15.48 -21.65 0.07
C PHE A 211 16.69 -21.02 -0.60
N VAL A 212 17.73 -21.82 -0.79
CA VAL A 212 18.88 -21.47 -1.62
C VAL A 212 19.09 -22.53 -2.70
N ALA A 213 19.48 -22.08 -3.88
CA ALA A 213 19.89 -22.94 -4.98
C ALA A 213 21.22 -22.44 -5.60
N SER A 214 22.03 -23.36 -6.09
CA SER A 214 23.26 -23.04 -6.85
C SER A 214 23.03 -23.26 -8.34
N PHE A 215 23.50 -22.35 -9.18
CA PHE A 215 23.52 -22.55 -10.62
C PHE A 215 24.53 -23.63 -11.01
N ASP A 216 24.14 -24.51 -11.91
CA ASP A 216 25.03 -25.53 -12.48
C ASP A 216 25.96 -24.91 -13.56
N GLY A 217 26.84 -25.72 -14.16
CA GLY A 217 27.75 -25.28 -15.22
C GLY A 217 27.05 -24.80 -16.51
N LYS A 218 25.73 -24.96 -16.62
CA LYS A 218 24.90 -24.47 -17.73
C LYS A 218 24.00 -23.29 -17.30
N GLY A 219 24.11 -22.84 -16.05
CA GLY A 219 23.30 -21.75 -15.50
C GLY A 219 21.86 -22.17 -15.19
N GLN A 220 21.63 -23.46 -14.92
CA GLN A 220 20.31 -23.98 -14.50
C GLN A 220 20.27 -24.20 -12.99
N LEU A 221 19.09 -24.10 -12.40
CA LEU A 221 18.86 -24.39 -10.98
C LEU A 221 18.35 -25.81 -10.79
N PRO A 222 18.63 -26.45 -9.64
CA PRO A 222 18.05 -27.73 -9.28
C PRO A 222 16.52 -27.60 -9.10
N VAL A 223 15.79 -28.69 -9.33
CA VAL A 223 14.35 -28.75 -9.08
C VAL A 223 14.01 -28.67 -7.59
N GLU A 224 14.87 -29.23 -6.74
CA GLU A 224 14.74 -29.20 -5.27
C GLU A 224 15.89 -28.34 -4.69
N PRO A 225 15.60 -27.09 -4.31
CA PRO A 225 16.53 -26.20 -3.64
C PRO A 225 16.67 -26.60 -2.14
N THR A 226 17.70 -26.09 -1.46
CA THR A 226 17.95 -26.35 -0.04
C THR A 226 17.14 -25.39 0.82
N LEU A 227 16.33 -25.92 1.75
CA LEU A 227 15.55 -25.14 2.72
C LEU A 227 16.47 -24.50 3.77
N LEU A 228 16.43 -23.16 3.89
CA LEU A 228 17.20 -22.38 4.88
C LEU A 228 16.40 -22.08 6.15
N SER A 229 15.11 -21.78 6.05
CA SER A 229 14.22 -21.47 7.19
C SER A 229 13.69 -22.71 7.91
N ARG A 230 14.49 -23.78 7.94
CA ARG A 230 14.12 -25.05 8.55
C ARG A 230 13.73 -24.90 10.04
N GLY A 231 12.55 -25.42 10.39
CA GLY A 231 12.03 -25.38 11.76
C GLY A 231 11.37 -24.05 12.14
N ILE A 232 11.22 -23.12 11.19
CA ILE A 232 10.51 -21.85 11.37
C ILE A 232 9.02 -22.05 10.99
N ASP A 233 8.11 -21.82 11.94
CA ASP A 233 6.67 -21.66 11.69
C ASP A 233 6.34 -20.17 11.54
N GLY A 234 6.75 -19.60 10.43
CA GLY A 234 6.57 -18.19 10.04
C GLY A 234 6.75 -18.04 8.54
N ASP A 235 6.42 -16.89 7.99
CA ASP A 235 6.52 -16.57 6.57
C ASP A 235 7.80 -15.78 6.29
N VAL A 236 8.60 -16.21 5.29
CA VAL A 236 9.80 -15.52 4.78
C VAL A 236 9.74 -15.49 3.24
N PRO A 237 9.47 -14.34 2.62
CA PRO A 237 9.08 -13.07 3.24
C PRO A 237 7.70 -13.13 3.89
N SER A 238 7.42 -12.13 4.72
CA SER A 238 6.20 -12.06 5.52
C SER A 238 4.94 -11.91 4.66
N LYS A 239 3.79 -12.30 5.18
CA LYS A 239 2.49 -12.04 4.57
C LYS A 239 1.81 -10.87 5.30
N PRO A 240 1.02 -10.02 4.57
CA PRO A 240 0.64 -10.15 3.15
C PRO A 240 1.59 -9.40 2.19
N PHE A 241 2.49 -8.53 2.65
CA PHE A 241 3.21 -7.54 1.83
C PHE A 241 4.74 -7.66 1.85
N GLY A 242 5.29 -8.69 2.50
CA GLY A 242 6.74 -8.90 2.51
C GLY A 242 7.33 -9.19 1.14
N ASP A 243 8.58 -8.80 0.93
CA ASP A 243 9.31 -8.94 -0.32
C ASP A 243 10.79 -9.31 -0.08
N GLU A 244 11.62 -9.20 -1.11
CA GLU A 244 13.05 -9.55 -1.03
C GLU A 244 13.89 -8.62 -0.13
N SER A 245 13.37 -7.50 0.39
CA SER A 245 14.07 -6.67 1.38
C SER A 245 14.25 -7.42 2.71
N GLU A 246 13.34 -8.33 3.02
CA GLU A 246 13.33 -9.12 4.25
C GLU A 246 14.42 -10.21 4.32
N PHE A 247 15.21 -10.42 3.26
CA PHE A 247 16.33 -11.37 3.30
C PHE A 247 17.53 -10.89 2.50
N ALA A 248 18.75 -11.26 2.95
CA ALA A 248 20.00 -10.85 2.33
C ALA A 248 21.11 -11.89 2.48
N PHE A 249 21.97 -12.03 1.48
CA PHE A 249 23.26 -12.72 1.61
C PHE A 249 24.25 -11.88 2.42
N SER A 250 25.13 -12.53 3.21
CA SER A 250 26.36 -11.89 3.64
C SER A 250 27.25 -11.57 2.43
N PRO A 251 28.13 -10.53 2.50
CA PRO A 251 28.99 -10.15 1.36
C PRO A 251 29.91 -11.28 0.86
N ASP A 252 30.31 -12.20 1.73
CA ASP A 252 31.12 -13.38 1.40
C ASP A 252 30.28 -14.57 0.88
N GLY A 253 28.94 -14.43 0.84
CA GLY A 253 27.98 -15.43 0.38
C GLY A 253 27.88 -16.68 1.27
N ARG A 254 28.41 -16.65 2.50
CA ARG A 254 28.41 -17.84 3.40
C ARG A 254 27.24 -17.89 4.36
N SER A 255 26.66 -16.75 4.65
CA SER A 255 25.48 -16.63 5.53
C SER A 255 24.33 -15.95 4.79
N VAL A 256 23.13 -16.18 5.30
CA VAL A 256 21.90 -15.50 4.90
C VAL A 256 21.27 -14.89 6.13
N TYR A 257 20.82 -13.65 6.04
CA TYR A 257 20.02 -12.95 7.04
C TYR A 257 18.59 -12.86 6.53
N PHE A 258 17.62 -12.97 7.42
CA PHE A 258 16.21 -12.77 7.11
C PHE A 258 15.45 -12.40 8.37
N ASP A 259 14.39 -11.65 8.25
CA ASP A 259 13.47 -11.43 9.35
C ASP A 259 12.24 -12.34 9.24
N VAL A 260 11.62 -12.61 10.38
CA VAL A 260 10.44 -13.46 10.45
C VAL A 260 9.72 -13.29 11.79
N ARG A 261 8.39 -13.32 11.75
CA ARG A 261 7.56 -13.42 12.95
C ARG A 261 7.35 -14.88 13.33
N ILE A 262 7.83 -15.24 14.54
CA ILE A 262 7.61 -16.54 15.14
C ILE A 262 6.81 -16.32 16.43
N ALA A 263 5.51 -16.40 16.34
CA ALA A 263 4.62 -16.04 17.44
C ALA A 263 3.64 -17.16 17.82
N ASP A 264 3.70 -18.32 17.15
CA ASP A 264 2.88 -19.49 17.42
C ASP A 264 1.37 -19.14 17.49
N LYS A 265 0.71 -19.36 18.64
CA LYS A 265 -0.70 -19.01 18.80
C LYS A 265 -0.95 -17.50 18.91
N SER A 266 0.05 -16.73 19.30
CA SER A 266 -0.06 -15.28 19.45
C SER A 266 0.18 -14.50 18.16
N GLU A 267 0.41 -15.16 17.04
CA GLU A 267 0.69 -14.53 15.75
C GLU A 267 -0.31 -13.41 15.38
N PRO A 268 -1.64 -13.56 15.56
CA PRO A 268 -2.60 -12.51 15.22
C PRO A 268 -2.60 -11.27 16.13
N TRP A 269 -1.93 -11.33 17.27
CA TRP A 269 -1.78 -10.19 18.20
C TRP A 269 -0.32 -9.92 18.58
N SER A 270 0.62 -10.33 17.71
CA SER A 270 2.06 -10.10 17.89
C SER A 270 2.65 -9.42 16.67
N THR A 271 3.43 -8.37 16.88
CA THR A 271 4.26 -7.72 15.85
C THR A 271 5.74 -8.05 16.04
N ASN A 272 6.08 -9.09 16.79
CA ASN A 272 7.45 -9.46 17.12
C ASN A 272 8.12 -10.20 15.95
N PHE A 273 8.63 -9.44 15.00
CA PHE A 273 9.56 -9.93 13.99
C PHE A 273 10.97 -9.87 14.53
N ASP A 274 11.76 -10.90 14.28
CA ASP A 274 13.17 -10.99 14.66
C ASP A 274 14.06 -11.26 13.45
N VAL A 275 15.23 -10.63 13.40
CA VAL A 275 16.25 -10.90 12.40
C VAL A 275 17.03 -12.19 12.75
N HIS A 276 17.11 -13.09 11.78
CA HIS A 276 17.80 -14.38 11.91
C HIS A 276 19.01 -14.47 10.97
N GLN A 277 19.96 -15.31 11.35
CA GLN A 277 21.11 -15.68 10.54
C GLN A 277 21.17 -17.21 10.36
N VAL A 278 21.43 -17.67 9.15
CA VAL A 278 21.63 -19.08 8.83
C VAL A 278 22.84 -19.28 7.91
N SER A 279 23.52 -20.41 8.01
CA SER A 279 24.55 -20.81 7.04
C SER A 279 23.90 -21.09 5.68
N VAL A 280 24.52 -20.63 4.60
CA VAL A 280 23.99 -20.75 3.22
C VAL A 280 23.83 -22.20 2.76
N ASP A 281 24.51 -23.16 3.39
CA ASP A 281 24.37 -24.60 3.10
C ASP A 281 23.20 -25.27 3.85
N GLY A 282 22.48 -24.54 4.71
CA GLY A 282 21.38 -25.05 5.52
C GLY A 282 21.79 -26.12 6.53
N SER A 283 23.09 -26.23 6.86
CA SER A 283 23.63 -27.26 7.76
C SER A 283 23.24 -27.05 9.24
N ALA A 284 22.90 -25.81 9.61
CA ALA A 284 22.50 -25.44 10.97
C ALA A 284 21.12 -24.77 10.96
N ALA A 285 20.42 -24.81 12.09
CA ALA A 285 19.19 -24.07 12.29
C ALA A 285 19.47 -22.55 12.32
N PRO A 286 18.52 -21.72 11.86
CA PRO A 286 18.64 -20.26 11.96
C PRO A 286 18.84 -19.79 13.40
N LYS A 287 19.74 -18.83 13.58
CA LYS A 287 20.03 -18.18 14.86
C LYS A 287 19.33 -16.83 14.92
N ASN A 288 18.49 -16.60 15.91
CA ASN A 288 17.88 -15.31 16.18
C ASN A 288 18.94 -14.32 16.71
N LEU A 289 19.07 -13.15 16.07
CA LEU A 289 20.04 -12.10 16.41
C LEU A 289 19.42 -10.97 17.24
N THR A 290 18.10 -10.85 17.25
CA THR A 290 17.39 -9.72 17.87
C THR A 290 16.33 -10.12 18.90
N ALA A 291 16.42 -11.34 19.45
CA ALA A 291 15.48 -11.92 20.41
C ALA A 291 15.21 -11.08 21.68
N ASP A 292 16.08 -10.12 21.97
CA ASP A 292 15.97 -9.18 23.08
C ASP A 292 14.95 -8.04 22.82
N ASN A 293 14.66 -7.70 21.57
CA ASN A 293 13.55 -6.84 21.19
C ASN A 293 12.25 -7.66 21.08
N LYS A 294 11.11 -7.10 21.51
CA LYS A 294 9.78 -7.73 21.40
C LYS A 294 8.85 -6.95 20.48
N ALA A 295 9.39 -5.93 19.83
CA ALA A 295 8.76 -5.20 18.76
C ALA A 295 9.26 -5.70 17.39
N TRP A 296 9.05 -4.96 16.33
CA TRP A 296 9.36 -5.36 14.97
C TRP A 296 10.80 -5.00 14.60
N ASP A 297 11.60 -6.01 14.25
CA ASP A 297 12.93 -5.88 13.64
C ASP A 297 12.87 -6.41 12.20
N ALA A 298 13.29 -5.61 11.20
CA ALA A 298 13.09 -5.88 9.78
C ALA A 298 14.27 -5.47 8.89
N ASP A 299 14.21 -5.85 7.62
CA ASP A 299 15.06 -5.38 6.52
C ASP A 299 16.56 -5.48 6.80
N PRO A 300 17.13 -6.69 6.94
CA PRO A 300 18.54 -6.87 7.25
C PRO A 300 19.45 -6.47 6.08
N VAL A 301 20.35 -5.49 6.30
CA VAL A 301 21.31 -4.96 5.32
C VAL A 301 22.74 -5.15 5.84
N PRO A 302 23.49 -6.16 5.38
CA PRO A 302 24.86 -6.36 5.80
C PRO A 302 25.79 -5.30 5.22
N SER A 303 26.74 -4.81 6.03
CA SER A 303 27.82 -3.91 5.55
C SER A 303 28.71 -4.63 4.54
N PRO A 304 29.29 -3.93 3.55
CA PRO A 304 30.15 -4.54 2.53
C PRO A 304 31.38 -5.28 3.09
N ASP A 305 31.86 -4.88 4.27
CA ASP A 305 32.98 -5.55 4.95
C ASP A 305 32.57 -6.76 5.82
N GLY A 306 31.24 -7.03 5.89
CA GLY A 306 30.66 -8.17 6.62
C GLY A 306 30.77 -8.08 8.14
N LYS A 307 31.07 -6.91 8.73
CA LYS A 307 31.25 -6.78 10.17
C LYS A 307 30.00 -6.25 10.89
N THR A 308 29.20 -5.47 10.19
CA THR A 308 27.99 -4.85 10.75
C THR A 308 26.76 -5.33 9.99
N LEU A 309 25.71 -5.66 10.70
CA LEU A 309 24.38 -5.83 10.13
C LEU A 309 23.54 -4.61 10.51
N TYR A 310 23.10 -3.86 9.50
CA TYR A 310 22.10 -2.81 9.70
C TYR A 310 20.71 -3.44 9.54
N TYR A 311 19.73 -2.89 10.25
CA TYR A 311 18.34 -3.32 10.17
C TYR A 311 17.42 -2.22 10.69
N LEU A 312 16.14 -2.32 10.43
CA LEU A 312 15.12 -1.42 10.97
C LEU A 312 14.54 -2.01 12.25
N ALA A 313 14.27 -1.19 13.26
CA ALA A 313 13.69 -1.66 14.52
C ALA A 313 12.70 -0.68 15.12
N MET A 314 11.54 -1.21 15.52
CA MET A 314 10.59 -0.55 16.41
C MET A 314 10.95 -0.81 17.88
N LYS A 315 10.36 -0.02 18.80
CA LYS A 315 10.57 -0.16 20.26
C LYS A 315 9.34 -0.66 21.00
N THR A 316 8.15 -0.47 20.43
CA THR A 316 6.87 -0.72 21.10
C THR A 316 6.27 -2.04 20.63
N PRO A 317 6.23 -3.10 21.47
CA PRO A 317 5.57 -4.35 21.14
C PRO A 317 4.09 -4.14 20.81
N GLY A 318 3.58 -4.88 19.81
CA GLY A 318 2.18 -4.79 19.37
C GLY A 318 1.88 -3.56 18.51
N SER A 319 2.84 -2.67 18.25
CA SER A 319 2.69 -1.53 17.35
C SER A 319 3.20 -1.86 15.95
N GLU A 320 2.49 -1.38 14.93
CA GLU A 320 2.96 -1.34 13.54
C GLU A 320 3.14 0.11 13.04
N ALA A 321 2.93 1.08 13.92
CA ALA A 321 3.06 2.51 13.64
C ALA A 321 4.14 3.20 14.49
N ASP A 322 4.92 2.43 15.26
CA ASP A 322 6.09 2.94 15.94
C ASP A 322 7.19 3.30 14.93
N ARG A 323 8.12 4.13 15.33
CA ARG A 323 9.21 4.56 14.47
C ARG A 323 10.19 3.42 14.20
N PHE A 324 10.40 3.09 12.94
CA PHE A 324 11.53 2.28 12.51
C PHE A 324 12.84 3.09 12.62
N ALA A 325 13.62 2.80 13.64
CA ALA A 325 14.97 3.30 13.80
C ALA A 325 15.96 2.46 12.98
N ILE A 326 17.00 3.10 12.43
CA ILE A 326 18.10 2.37 11.79
C ILE A 326 19.04 1.87 12.89
N MET A 327 19.18 0.55 13.01
CA MET A 327 20.07 -0.11 13.98
C MET A 327 21.32 -0.64 13.32
N ALA A 328 22.42 -0.67 14.06
CA ALA A 328 23.68 -1.29 13.69
C ALA A 328 24.03 -2.36 14.71
N LEU A 329 24.17 -3.61 14.26
CA LEU A 329 24.59 -4.76 15.05
C LEU A 329 26.03 -5.13 14.66
N ASP A 330 26.97 -5.07 15.59
CA ASP A 330 28.33 -5.63 15.42
C ASP A 330 28.25 -7.16 15.48
N LEU A 331 28.55 -7.82 14.36
CA LEU A 331 28.37 -9.27 14.21
C LEU A 331 29.38 -10.09 15.04
N ALA A 332 30.54 -9.51 15.43
CA ALA A 332 31.55 -10.20 16.23
C ALA A 332 31.21 -10.14 17.73
N THR A 333 30.71 -9.03 18.21
CA THR A 333 30.47 -8.79 19.65
C THR A 333 29.00 -8.91 20.04
N GLY A 334 28.06 -8.79 19.10
CA GLY A 334 26.63 -8.71 19.35
C GLY A 334 26.17 -7.34 19.88
N ALA A 335 27.05 -6.32 19.92
CA ALA A 335 26.70 -5.00 20.39
C ALA A 335 25.77 -4.29 19.38
N LYS A 336 24.71 -3.68 19.89
CA LYS A 336 23.70 -2.95 19.11
C LYS A 336 23.75 -1.44 19.43
N ARG A 337 23.56 -0.61 18.41
CA ARG A 337 23.36 0.84 18.56
C ARG A 337 22.36 1.35 17.55
N GLU A 338 21.60 2.35 17.92
CA GLU A 338 20.84 3.17 16.98
C GLU A 338 21.81 4.10 16.23
N VAL A 339 21.66 4.22 14.90
CA VAL A 339 22.57 5.01 14.05
C VAL A 339 22.37 6.50 14.28
N ASP A 340 21.10 6.97 14.22
CA ASP A 340 20.76 8.35 14.58
C ASP A 340 19.52 8.41 15.50
N PRO A 341 19.72 8.45 16.83
CA PRO A 341 18.61 8.54 17.79
C PRO A 341 17.90 9.90 17.79
N LYS A 342 18.38 10.89 17.03
CA LYS A 342 17.76 12.22 16.94
C LYS A 342 16.86 12.38 15.72
N TRP A 343 16.95 11.49 14.76
CA TRP A 343 16.15 11.54 13.56
C TRP A 343 14.75 10.96 13.84
N ASP A 344 13.81 11.83 14.15
CA ASP A 344 12.45 11.47 14.49
C ASP A 344 11.60 11.23 13.23
N ARG A 345 12.05 10.25 12.43
CA ARG A 345 11.35 9.75 11.23
C ARG A 345 11.45 8.22 11.18
N SER A 346 10.42 7.58 10.66
CA SER A 346 10.36 6.14 10.45
C SER A 346 11.03 5.80 9.13
N ALA A 347 12.20 5.16 9.16
CA ALA A 347 12.95 4.79 7.97
C ALA A 347 12.31 3.60 7.24
N GLY A 348 12.35 3.60 5.90
CA GLY A 348 11.94 2.49 5.05
C GLY A 348 12.88 2.31 3.86
N GLY A 349 12.82 1.14 3.20
CA GLY A 349 13.61 0.86 2.01
C GLY A 349 15.13 0.97 2.22
N LEU A 350 15.64 0.47 3.35
CA LEU A 350 17.03 0.64 3.78
C LEU A 350 18.03 -0.01 2.81
N THR A 351 19.03 0.77 2.36
CA THR A 351 20.18 0.28 1.59
C THR A 351 21.49 0.88 2.08
N ILE A 352 22.63 0.37 1.56
CA ILE A 352 23.97 0.86 1.94
C ILE A 352 24.82 1.11 0.71
N SER A 353 25.68 2.15 0.76
CA SER A 353 26.67 2.43 -0.28
C SER A 353 27.73 1.32 -0.38
N ALA A 354 28.31 1.16 -1.57
CA ALA A 354 29.34 0.13 -1.83
C ALA A 354 30.59 0.28 -0.93
N ASP A 355 30.90 1.49 -0.46
CA ASP A 355 32.00 1.72 0.48
C ASP A 355 31.61 1.58 1.97
N GLY A 356 30.33 1.27 2.25
CA GLY A 356 29.81 1.03 3.58
C GLY A 356 29.65 2.27 4.45
N LYS A 357 29.79 3.48 3.90
CA LYS A 357 29.79 4.72 4.70
C LYS A 357 28.45 5.42 4.77
N THR A 358 27.58 5.20 3.81
CA THR A 358 26.30 5.89 3.70
C THR A 358 25.16 4.88 3.62
N LEU A 359 24.20 5.03 4.52
CA LEU A 359 22.91 4.37 4.46
C LEU A 359 21.92 5.27 3.72
N TYR A 360 21.01 4.67 2.98
CA TYR A 360 19.94 5.39 2.29
C TYR A 360 18.60 4.86 2.79
N ALA A 361 17.63 5.76 2.97
CA ALA A 361 16.28 5.39 3.39
C ALA A 361 15.26 6.42 2.88
N THR A 362 14.05 5.96 2.56
CA THR A 362 12.90 6.85 2.35
C THR A 362 12.09 7.00 3.63
N THR A 363 11.32 8.06 3.75
CA THR A 363 10.41 8.27 4.88
C THR A 363 9.42 9.38 4.57
N ASP A 364 8.24 9.33 5.20
CA ASP A 364 7.33 10.48 5.21
C ASP A 364 7.96 11.65 5.97
N ASP A 365 7.94 12.83 5.38
CA ASP A 365 8.42 14.08 5.97
C ASP A 365 7.62 15.29 5.52
N ASN A 366 6.80 15.85 6.41
CA ASN A 366 6.04 17.08 6.19
C ASN A 366 5.24 17.12 4.87
N GLY A 367 4.51 16.03 4.58
CA GLY A 367 3.66 15.90 3.40
C GLY A 367 4.41 15.60 2.10
N GLN A 368 5.65 15.11 2.20
CA GLN A 368 6.46 14.58 1.12
C GLN A 368 6.91 13.14 1.48
N HIS A 369 7.47 12.41 0.52
CA HIS A 369 8.13 11.12 0.78
C HIS A 369 9.54 11.12 0.17
N PRO A 370 10.50 11.86 0.78
CA PRO A 370 11.84 12.06 0.27
C PRO A 370 12.79 10.88 0.51
N LEU A 371 13.91 10.87 -0.26
CA LEU A 371 15.06 10.01 -0.02
C LEU A 371 16.11 10.74 0.83
N PHE A 372 16.63 10.05 1.84
CA PHE A 372 17.69 10.53 2.73
C PHE A 372 18.96 9.69 2.62
N ALA A 373 20.09 10.37 2.85
CA ALA A 373 21.38 9.75 3.13
C ALA A 373 21.72 9.91 4.61
N VAL A 374 22.18 8.85 5.25
CA VAL A 374 22.59 8.81 6.64
C VAL A 374 24.03 8.33 6.73
N ASP A 375 24.94 9.13 7.27
CA ASP A 375 26.31 8.71 7.53
C ASP A 375 26.34 7.58 8.56
N ALA A 376 26.83 6.43 8.17
CA ALA A 376 26.76 5.21 8.97
C ALA A 376 27.53 5.29 10.30
N ALA A 377 28.55 6.14 10.38
CA ALA A 377 29.40 6.31 11.56
C ALA A 377 28.85 7.37 12.53
N SER A 378 28.49 8.55 12.01
CA SER A 378 28.07 9.71 12.81
C SER A 378 26.55 9.84 12.98
N GLY A 379 25.77 9.17 12.13
CA GLY A 379 24.31 9.30 12.08
C GLY A 379 23.82 10.61 11.44
N LYS A 380 24.71 11.40 10.80
CA LYS A 380 24.30 12.64 10.15
C LYS A 380 23.35 12.37 8.99
N VAL A 381 22.16 12.95 9.04
CA VAL A 381 21.11 12.82 8.01
C VAL A 381 21.20 13.99 7.03
N SER A 382 21.02 13.70 5.74
CA SER A 382 20.93 14.66 4.65
C SER A 382 19.87 14.23 3.65
N GLN A 383 18.98 15.14 3.26
CA GLN A 383 17.96 14.89 2.25
C GLN A 383 18.55 14.95 0.86
N LEU A 384 18.25 14.00 0.00
CA LEU A 384 18.77 13.88 -1.37
C LEU A 384 17.74 14.31 -2.43
N VAL A 385 16.48 13.87 -2.26
CA VAL A 385 15.37 14.22 -3.15
C VAL A 385 14.24 14.72 -2.27
N ASP A 386 13.73 15.91 -2.54
CA ASP A 386 12.93 16.69 -1.59
C ASP A 386 11.51 17.08 -2.05
N ASP A 387 11.15 16.87 -3.31
CA ASP A 387 9.84 17.26 -3.85
C ASP A 387 9.12 16.05 -4.41
N GLY A 388 7.87 15.81 -4.00
CA GLY A 388 7.08 14.64 -4.37
C GLY A 388 7.35 13.41 -3.51
N ALA A 389 7.10 12.24 -4.09
CA ALA A 389 7.31 10.94 -3.45
C ALA A 389 8.32 10.10 -4.22
N VAL A 390 9.28 9.52 -3.51
CA VAL A 390 10.22 8.53 -4.03
C VAL A 390 9.65 7.14 -3.80
N GLU A 391 9.13 6.53 -4.86
CA GLU A 391 8.49 5.21 -4.85
C GLU A 391 9.50 4.04 -4.87
N GLY A 392 10.73 4.36 -5.19
CA GLY A 392 11.83 3.40 -5.22
C GLY A 392 13.10 4.03 -5.78
N TYR A 393 14.24 3.44 -5.45
CA TYR A 393 15.53 3.98 -5.88
C TYR A 393 16.59 2.89 -6.03
N SER A 394 17.64 3.21 -6.77
CA SER A 394 18.82 2.35 -6.96
C SER A 394 20.09 3.19 -7.06
N MET A 395 21.18 2.70 -6.46
CA MET A 395 22.48 3.37 -6.42
C MET A 395 23.55 2.48 -7.06
N ALA A 396 24.27 2.99 -8.05
CA ALA A 396 25.43 2.30 -8.64
C ALA A 396 26.37 3.30 -9.33
N ALA A 397 27.66 3.02 -9.34
CA ALA A 397 28.69 3.77 -10.07
C ALA A 397 28.62 5.30 -9.86
N GLY A 398 28.30 5.75 -8.63
CA GLY A 398 28.20 7.17 -8.30
C GLY A 398 26.94 7.87 -8.84
N LYS A 399 25.92 7.09 -9.24
CA LYS A 399 24.64 7.57 -9.73
C LYS A 399 23.50 7.14 -8.82
N LEU A 400 22.44 7.94 -8.78
CA LEU A 400 21.16 7.68 -8.14
C LEU A 400 20.07 7.65 -9.21
N LEU A 401 19.35 6.57 -9.31
CA LEU A 401 18.13 6.43 -10.10
C LEU A 401 16.93 6.35 -9.17
N VAL A 402 15.92 7.18 -9.38
CA VAL A 402 14.69 7.17 -8.57
C VAL A 402 13.46 7.05 -9.45
N ALA A 403 12.47 6.29 -9.00
CA ALA A 403 11.09 6.40 -9.44
C ALA A 403 10.41 7.44 -8.56
N ARG A 404 9.92 8.53 -9.16
CA ARG A 404 9.35 9.67 -8.43
C ARG A 404 8.06 10.13 -9.05
N ASP A 405 7.09 10.45 -8.20
CA ASP A 405 5.83 11.08 -8.58
C ASP A 405 5.53 12.35 -7.78
N ASP A 406 4.37 12.95 -8.02
CA ASP A 406 3.78 14.03 -7.27
C ASP A 406 2.26 14.09 -7.50
N LEU A 407 1.54 14.98 -6.80
CA LEU A 407 0.08 15.15 -6.93
C LEU A 407 -0.41 15.47 -8.35
N LYS A 408 0.48 15.82 -9.29
CA LYS A 408 0.11 16.20 -10.67
C LYS A 408 0.45 15.14 -11.72
N ARG A 409 1.29 14.17 -11.38
CA ARG A 409 1.78 13.17 -12.36
C ARG A 409 2.21 11.88 -11.68
N PRO A 410 1.93 10.73 -12.33
CA PRO A 410 2.40 9.43 -11.88
C PRO A 410 3.92 9.31 -12.01
N ALA A 411 4.47 8.24 -11.39
CA ALA A 411 5.88 7.99 -11.36
C ALA A 411 6.50 7.84 -12.75
N ASP A 412 7.67 8.48 -12.89
CA ASP A 412 8.64 8.28 -13.96
C ASP A 412 10.05 8.15 -13.35
N LEU A 413 11.03 7.75 -14.14
CA LEU A 413 12.42 7.62 -13.67
C LEU A 413 13.18 8.93 -13.81
N TYR A 414 13.96 9.23 -12.79
CA TYR A 414 14.88 10.37 -12.72
C TYR A 414 16.27 9.87 -12.34
N LEU A 415 17.28 10.45 -12.99
CA LEU A 415 18.69 10.16 -12.76
C LEU A 415 19.38 11.39 -12.13
N ALA A 416 20.16 11.15 -11.09
CA ALA A 416 20.98 12.15 -10.41
C ALA A 416 22.39 11.62 -10.14
N THR A 417 23.27 12.49 -9.64
CA THR A 417 24.52 12.07 -8.98
C THR A 417 24.21 11.46 -7.60
N ALA A 418 25.12 10.68 -7.03
CA ALA A 418 24.90 9.95 -5.79
C ALA A 418 24.51 10.83 -4.57
N ASP A 419 24.81 12.12 -4.63
CA ASP A 419 24.44 13.13 -3.62
C ASP A 419 23.09 13.82 -3.92
N GLY A 420 22.35 13.33 -4.92
CA GLY A 420 21.04 13.87 -5.31
C GLY A 420 21.08 15.08 -6.24
N ALA A 421 22.27 15.59 -6.59
CA ALA A 421 22.39 16.74 -7.48
C ALA A 421 22.07 16.38 -8.94
N ASP A 422 21.71 17.40 -9.73
CA ASP A 422 21.43 17.27 -11.18
C ASP A 422 20.29 16.29 -11.53
N LEU A 423 19.26 16.20 -10.69
CA LEU A 423 18.11 15.34 -10.90
C LEU A 423 17.41 15.64 -12.24
N LYS A 424 17.37 14.67 -13.14
CA LYS A 424 16.77 14.79 -14.48
C LYS A 424 15.85 13.63 -14.79
N GLN A 425 14.68 13.92 -15.31
CA GLN A 425 13.75 12.91 -15.83
C GLN A 425 14.36 12.20 -17.03
N VAL A 426 14.32 10.85 -17.02
CA VAL A 426 14.89 10.01 -18.08
C VAL A 426 13.87 9.09 -18.76
N THR A 427 12.64 9.01 -18.23
CA THR A 427 11.50 8.32 -18.87
C THR A 427 10.27 9.22 -18.93
N HIS A 428 9.33 8.90 -19.85
CA HIS A 428 8.13 9.70 -20.10
C HIS A 428 6.93 8.79 -20.47
N PHE A 429 6.63 7.79 -19.63
CA PHE A 429 5.65 6.75 -19.95
C PHE A 429 4.25 7.28 -20.20
N ASN A 430 3.77 8.19 -19.36
CA ASN A 430 2.41 8.72 -19.44
C ASN A 430 2.32 10.07 -20.20
N ALA A 431 3.39 10.55 -20.83
CA ALA A 431 3.43 11.88 -21.42
C ALA A 431 2.39 12.09 -22.53
N GLU A 432 2.18 11.09 -23.40
CA GLU A 432 1.18 11.20 -24.48
C GLU A 432 -0.25 11.15 -23.94
N ASP A 433 -0.51 10.35 -22.89
CA ASP A 433 -1.83 10.28 -22.27
C ASP A 433 -2.16 11.56 -21.48
N LEU A 434 -1.18 12.13 -20.80
CA LEU A 434 -1.31 13.38 -20.04
C LEU A 434 -1.34 14.66 -20.91
N LYS A 435 -0.92 14.58 -22.16
CA LYS A 435 -0.81 15.74 -23.07
C LYS A 435 -2.10 16.57 -23.20
N ASN A 436 -3.23 15.88 -23.18
CA ASN A 436 -4.55 16.50 -23.30
C ASN A 436 -5.32 16.53 -21.97
N VAL A 437 -4.70 16.09 -20.89
CA VAL A 437 -5.33 15.99 -19.58
C VAL A 437 -4.94 17.20 -18.73
N LYS A 438 -5.96 17.86 -18.16
CA LYS A 438 -5.77 18.98 -17.23
C LYS A 438 -5.94 18.50 -15.81
N VAL A 439 -4.98 18.84 -14.95
CA VAL A 439 -5.00 18.59 -13.49
C VAL A 439 -5.13 19.90 -12.73
N GLY A 440 -5.68 19.84 -11.52
CA GLY A 440 -5.81 20.98 -10.63
C GLY A 440 -4.48 21.36 -9.97
N ASP A 441 -4.26 22.65 -9.75
CA ASP A 441 -3.16 23.14 -8.93
C ASP A 441 -3.42 22.83 -7.46
N PHE A 442 -2.37 22.58 -6.68
CA PHE A 442 -2.49 22.32 -5.26
C PHE A 442 -1.61 23.27 -4.43
N GLU A 443 -1.94 23.39 -3.15
CA GLU A 443 -1.22 24.23 -2.20
C GLU A 443 -1.31 23.61 -0.81
N PHE A 444 -0.17 23.46 -0.13
CA PHE A 444 -0.14 23.15 1.29
C PHE A 444 -0.50 24.35 2.15
N PHE A 445 -1.13 24.08 3.28
CA PHE A 445 -1.39 25.09 4.31
C PHE A 445 -1.19 24.52 5.70
N ASN A 446 -0.73 25.36 6.60
CA ASN A 446 -0.57 25.03 8.01
C ASN A 446 -1.56 25.83 8.85
N PHE A 447 -2.03 25.23 9.92
CA PHE A 447 -2.93 25.86 10.90
C PHE A 447 -2.61 25.37 12.31
N LYS A 448 -3.24 25.97 13.33
CA LYS A 448 -3.15 25.51 14.70
C LYS A 448 -4.27 24.52 14.99
N GLY A 449 -3.91 23.26 15.18
CA GLY A 449 -4.79 22.15 15.52
C GLY A 449 -4.93 21.94 17.03
N TRP A 450 -5.21 20.69 17.40
CA TRP A 450 -5.30 20.29 18.79
C TRP A 450 -4.08 20.75 19.59
N ASN A 451 -4.31 21.15 20.82
CA ASN A 451 -3.24 21.67 21.71
C ASN A 451 -2.42 22.84 21.13
N ASN A 452 -2.97 23.59 20.16
CA ASN A 452 -2.27 24.67 19.45
C ASN A 452 -0.98 24.20 18.73
N GLU A 453 -0.88 22.91 18.40
CA GLU A 453 0.21 22.36 17.60
C GLU A 453 0.02 22.67 16.12
N THR A 454 1.11 22.63 15.35
CA THR A 454 1.02 22.88 13.92
C THR A 454 0.57 21.61 13.19
N VAL A 455 -0.53 21.72 12.46
CA VAL A 455 -1.10 20.69 11.62
C VAL A 455 -1.06 21.17 10.18
N GLN A 456 -0.76 20.26 9.26
CA GLN A 456 -0.70 20.53 7.82
C GLN A 456 -1.90 19.92 7.10
N GLY A 457 -2.35 20.61 6.07
CA GLY A 457 -3.27 20.10 5.07
C GLY A 457 -2.90 20.60 3.69
N TYR A 458 -3.61 20.15 2.67
CA TYR A 458 -3.52 20.76 1.36
C TYR A 458 -4.89 20.95 0.71
N VAL A 459 -4.93 21.87 -0.26
CA VAL A 459 -6.09 22.11 -1.11
C VAL A 459 -5.71 21.84 -2.56
N VAL A 460 -6.59 21.15 -3.31
CA VAL A 460 -6.48 21.04 -4.77
C VAL A 460 -7.59 21.87 -5.39
N LYS A 461 -7.24 22.77 -6.31
CA LYS A 461 -8.22 23.60 -7.03
C LYS A 461 -8.94 22.77 -8.10
N PRO A 462 -10.23 23.06 -8.37
CA PRO A 462 -10.90 22.48 -9.54
C PRO A 462 -10.11 22.74 -10.83
N VAL A 463 -10.11 21.80 -11.75
CA VAL A 463 -9.35 21.93 -13.01
C VAL A 463 -9.71 23.21 -13.79
N ASP A 464 -10.99 23.57 -13.82
CA ASP A 464 -11.47 24.78 -14.49
C ASP A 464 -11.64 25.97 -13.52
N TYR A 465 -10.74 26.06 -12.52
CA TYR A 465 -10.73 27.14 -11.54
C TYR A 465 -10.72 28.54 -12.20
N GLN A 466 -11.60 29.42 -11.72
CA GLN A 466 -11.66 30.81 -12.09
C GLN A 466 -11.67 31.71 -10.86
N PRO A 467 -10.79 32.70 -10.77
CA PRO A 467 -10.81 33.66 -9.67
C PRO A 467 -12.19 34.29 -9.45
N GLY A 468 -12.61 34.39 -8.18
CA GLY A 468 -13.90 34.99 -7.81
C GLY A 468 -15.11 34.07 -7.89
N LYS A 469 -14.95 32.83 -8.39
CA LYS A 469 -16.00 31.79 -8.30
C LYS A 469 -15.80 30.91 -7.06
N THR A 470 -16.92 30.38 -6.56
CA THR A 470 -16.92 29.35 -5.48
C THR A 470 -17.26 27.98 -6.02
N TYR A 471 -16.70 26.95 -5.39
CA TYR A 471 -16.81 25.56 -5.84
C TYR A 471 -17.24 24.64 -4.70
N PRO A 472 -18.01 23.58 -5.00
CA PRO A 472 -18.32 22.55 -4.00
C PRO A 472 -17.04 21.87 -3.52
N VAL A 473 -17.07 21.36 -2.30
CA VAL A 473 -15.88 20.80 -1.64
C VAL A 473 -16.03 19.29 -1.40
N ALA A 474 -15.02 18.55 -1.81
CA ALA A 474 -14.75 17.18 -1.38
C ALA A 474 -13.70 17.23 -0.25
N PHE A 475 -14.13 16.97 0.99
CA PHE A 475 -13.25 16.92 2.16
C PHE A 475 -12.81 15.48 2.39
N ILE A 476 -11.57 15.16 2.01
CA ILE A 476 -11.03 13.80 2.08
C ILE A 476 -10.35 13.58 3.43
N ILE A 477 -10.74 12.52 4.11
CA ILE A 477 -10.15 12.06 5.37
C ILE A 477 -9.39 10.77 5.09
N HIS A 478 -8.06 10.77 5.31
CA HIS A 478 -7.23 9.61 5.00
C HIS A 478 -7.43 8.44 5.95
N GLY A 479 -7.09 7.26 5.48
CA GLY A 479 -7.03 6.02 6.26
C GLY A 479 -5.69 5.87 7.02
N GLY A 480 -5.49 4.72 7.56
CA GLY A 480 -4.41 4.36 8.47
C GLY A 480 -5.03 3.93 9.82
N PRO A 481 -5.06 4.76 10.86
CA PRO A 481 -4.91 6.23 10.87
C PRO A 481 -3.48 6.75 10.74
N GLN A 482 -2.49 5.93 11.07
CA GLN A 482 -1.08 6.27 10.94
C GLN A 482 -0.66 6.15 9.46
N GLY A 483 -0.81 7.24 8.76
CA GLY A 483 -0.52 7.48 7.35
C GLY A 483 -0.58 8.97 7.08
N ALA A 484 -0.40 9.41 5.85
CA ALA A 484 -0.51 10.81 5.47
C ALA A 484 -1.10 10.98 4.08
N MET A 485 -1.71 12.12 3.82
CA MET A 485 -1.97 12.61 2.47
C MET A 485 -0.79 13.49 2.07
N SER A 486 0.10 12.92 1.27
CA SER A 486 1.35 13.54 0.85
C SER A 486 1.27 14.09 -0.59
N ASN A 487 2.35 14.74 -1.03
CA ASN A 487 2.56 15.12 -2.42
C ASN A 487 2.95 13.90 -3.24
N GLU A 488 1.98 12.99 -3.44
CA GLU A 488 2.15 11.70 -4.11
C GLU A 488 1.01 11.41 -5.07
N TRP A 489 1.23 10.53 -6.05
CA TRP A 489 0.23 10.07 -6.99
C TRP A 489 -0.45 8.80 -6.50
N SER A 490 -1.72 8.90 -6.14
CA SER A 490 -2.51 7.73 -5.79
C SER A 490 -3.26 7.16 -6.99
N TYR A 491 -3.21 5.83 -7.19
CA TYR A 491 -4.04 5.13 -8.18
C TYR A 491 -5.41 4.71 -7.63
N ARG A 492 -5.74 5.11 -6.40
CA ARG A 492 -7.01 4.84 -5.73
C ARG A 492 -7.67 6.15 -5.30
N TRP A 493 -7.28 6.71 -4.17
CA TRP A 493 -7.80 7.96 -3.62
C TRP A 493 -7.04 9.18 -4.18
N ASN A 494 -7.17 9.39 -5.50
CA ASN A 494 -6.48 10.49 -6.17
C ASN A 494 -7.33 11.77 -6.13
N PRO A 495 -6.88 12.85 -5.48
CA PRO A 495 -7.64 14.09 -5.37
C PRO A 495 -7.92 14.74 -6.72
N GLN A 496 -7.12 14.49 -7.75
CA GLN A 496 -7.32 15.01 -9.10
C GLN A 496 -8.58 14.45 -9.75
N THR A 497 -9.04 13.24 -9.39
CA THR A 497 -10.30 12.69 -9.92
C THR A 497 -11.51 13.50 -9.48
N TYR A 498 -11.49 14.09 -8.29
CA TYR A 498 -12.53 14.99 -7.79
C TYR A 498 -12.37 16.41 -8.35
N ALA A 499 -11.13 16.91 -8.41
CA ALA A 499 -10.81 18.21 -9.01
C ALA A 499 -11.25 18.29 -10.48
N GLY A 500 -11.08 17.19 -11.23
CA GLY A 500 -11.55 17.06 -12.60
C GLY A 500 -13.08 17.04 -12.76
N GLN A 501 -13.82 16.74 -11.70
CA GLN A 501 -15.28 16.80 -11.65
C GLN A 501 -15.82 18.17 -11.19
N GLY A 502 -14.94 19.14 -10.95
CA GLY A 502 -15.29 20.50 -10.56
C GLY A 502 -15.36 20.74 -9.05
N PHE A 503 -14.86 19.81 -8.23
CA PHE A 503 -14.75 19.98 -6.78
C PHE A 503 -13.41 20.65 -6.42
N ALA A 504 -13.43 21.52 -5.41
CA ALA A 504 -12.23 21.79 -4.64
C ALA A 504 -12.02 20.64 -3.67
N VAL A 505 -10.78 20.16 -3.55
CA VAL A 505 -10.45 19.08 -2.60
C VAL A 505 -9.70 19.68 -1.42
N VAL A 506 -10.08 19.29 -0.21
CA VAL A 506 -9.39 19.69 1.03
C VAL A 506 -9.06 18.41 1.82
N THR A 507 -7.85 18.33 2.34
CA THR A 507 -7.42 17.24 3.23
C THR A 507 -6.58 17.80 4.37
N VAL A 508 -6.53 17.05 5.48
CA VAL A 508 -5.82 17.42 6.72
C VAL A 508 -5.03 16.22 7.21
N ASN A 509 -3.75 16.40 7.48
CA ASN A 509 -2.90 15.42 8.17
C ASN A 509 -3.04 15.62 9.68
N PHE A 510 -4.09 15.04 10.26
CA PHE A 510 -4.46 15.18 11.67
C PHE A 510 -3.48 14.44 12.60
N HIS A 511 -3.52 14.71 13.92
CA HIS A 511 -2.76 13.94 14.92
C HIS A 511 -3.03 12.45 14.77
N GLY A 512 -1.97 11.69 14.57
CA GLY A 512 -1.97 10.29 14.10
C GLY A 512 -1.24 10.13 12.78
N SER A 513 -1.17 11.18 11.94
CA SER A 513 -0.48 11.10 10.65
C SER A 513 1.02 10.92 10.80
N THR A 514 1.63 10.23 9.82
CA THR A 514 3.08 10.01 9.71
C THR A 514 3.80 11.25 9.15
N GLY A 515 5.12 11.32 9.35
CA GLY A 515 5.94 12.39 8.78
C GLY A 515 6.06 13.67 9.64
N TYR A 516 5.41 13.70 10.82
CA TYR A 516 5.41 14.87 11.73
C TYR A 516 6.06 14.58 13.10
N GLY A 517 6.75 13.45 13.20
CA GLY A 517 7.39 12.93 14.41
C GLY A 517 6.55 11.88 15.14
N GLN A 518 7.22 11.01 15.90
CA GLN A 518 6.56 9.86 16.54
C GLN A 518 5.49 10.27 17.55
N ALA A 519 5.72 11.35 18.32
CA ALA A 519 4.72 11.84 19.26
C ALA A 519 3.42 12.31 18.59
N PHE A 520 3.51 12.86 17.37
CA PHE A 520 2.34 13.24 16.59
C PHE A 520 1.59 12.00 16.07
N THR A 521 2.34 11.00 15.61
CA THR A 521 1.77 9.71 15.17
C THR A 521 1.10 8.95 16.30
N ASP A 522 1.72 8.87 17.49
CA ASP A 522 1.18 8.16 18.65
C ASP A 522 -0.05 8.84 19.28
N ALA A 523 -0.26 10.13 19.00
CA ALA A 523 -1.30 10.93 19.65
C ALA A 523 -2.72 10.41 19.42
N ILE A 524 -2.94 9.59 18.39
CA ILE A 524 -4.24 9.03 18.03
C ILE A 524 -4.59 7.76 18.82
N SER A 525 -3.60 6.98 19.27
CA SER A 525 -3.86 5.72 19.98
C SER A 525 -4.70 5.97 21.24
N GLY A 526 -5.84 5.27 21.37
CA GLY A 526 -6.82 5.47 22.43
C GLY A 526 -7.67 6.75 22.28
N ASP A 527 -7.56 7.47 21.14
CA ASP A 527 -8.24 8.75 20.96
C ASP A 527 -8.74 9.01 19.51
N TRP A 528 -9.19 7.97 18.85
CA TRP A 528 -9.57 7.98 17.44
C TRP A 528 -10.58 9.07 17.04
N GLY A 529 -11.55 9.38 17.89
CA GLY A 529 -12.61 10.37 17.64
C GLY A 529 -12.40 11.71 18.36
N GLY A 530 -11.27 11.91 19.05
CA GLY A 530 -10.97 13.10 19.83
C GLY A 530 -10.06 14.10 19.12
N LYS A 531 -8.75 13.99 19.33
CA LYS A 531 -7.74 14.89 18.73
C LYS A 531 -7.84 14.99 17.20
N PRO A 532 -7.97 13.88 16.44
CA PRO A 532 -8.14 13.96 14.99
C PRO A 532 -9.37 14.74 14.57
N LEU A 533 -10.50 14.56 15.28
CA LEU A 533 -11.73 15.30 14.98
C LEU A 533 -11.56 16.80 15.23
N GLU A 534 -10.83 17.18 16.29
CA GLU A 534 -10.51 18.59 16.56
C GLU A 534 -9.67 19.18 15.43
N ASP A 535 -8.63 18.48 15.00
CA ASP A 535 -7.80 18.90 13.85
C ASP A 535 -8.61 19.05 12.58
N LEU A 536 -9.48 18.08 12.26
CA LEU A 536 -10.34 18.14 11.09
C LEU A 536 -11.27 19.36 11.12
N LYS A 537 -11.86 19.68 12.28
CA LYS A 537 -12.71 20.87 12.46
C LYS A 537 -11.94 22.17 12.31
N LEU A 538 -10.76 22.26 12.94
CA LEU A 538 -9.89 23.44 12.88
C LEU A 538 -9.30 23.61 11.48
N GLY A 539 -8.89 22.51 10.82
CA GLY A 539 -8.40 22.50 9.45
C GLY A 539 -9.46 22.91 8.44
N TRP A 540 -10.69 22.40 8.61
CA TRP A 540 -11.85 22.84 7.80
C TRP A 540 -12.06 24.35 7.92
N LYS A 541 -12.09 24.87 9.14
CA LYS A 541 -12.22 26.31 9.37
C LYS A 541 -11.07 27.09 8.76
N ALA A 542 -9.84 26.66 8.95
CA ALA A 542 -8.64 27.33 8.41
C ALA A 542 -8.65 27.35 6.88
N ALA A 543 -9.07 26.28 6.24
CA ALA A 543 -9.22 26.23 4.78
C ALA A 543 -10.26 27.22 4.26
N LEU A 544 -11.44 27.28 4.89
CA LEU A 544 -12.50 28.25 4.51
C LEU A 544 -12.06 29.70 4.74
N ASP A 545 -11.35 29.98 5.81
CA ASP A 545 -10.84 31.33 6.13
C ASP A 545 -9.76 31.77 5.10
N LYS A 546 -8.91 30.83 4.66
CA LYS A 546 -7.81 31.10 3.72
C LYS A 546 -8.24 31.15 2.26
N TYR A 547 -9.15 30.26 1.86
CA TYR A 547 -9.48 30.03 0.44
C TYR A 547 -10.94 30.41 0.12
N SER A 548 -11.15 31.63 -0.34
CA SER A 548 -12.48 32.19 -0.63
C SER A 548 -13.25 31.48 -1.75
N PHE A 549 -12.60 30.60 -2.51
CA PHE A 549 -13.24 29.80 -3.55
C PHE A 549 -13.92 28.52 -3.02
N LEU A 550 -13.69 28.13 -1.76
CA LEU A 550 -14.36 26.99 -1.13
C LEU A 550 -15.79 27.36 -0.72
N ASP A 551 -16.77 26.63 -1.23
CA ASP A 551 -18.17 26.79 -0.79
C ASP A 551 -18.48 25.82 0.35
N GLY A 552 -18.29 26.27 1.59
CA GLY A 552 -18.54 25.48 2.80
C GLY A 552 -20.01 25.03 2.96
N ASN A 553 -20.95 25.61 2.20
CA ASN A 553 -22.35 25.20 2.20
C ASN A 553 -22.65 24.07 1.20
N ARG A 554 -21.71 23.73 0.34
CA ARG A 554 -21.80 22.65 -0.66
C ARG A 554 -20.62 21.69 -0.47
N ALA A 555 -20.55 21.03 0.66
CA ALA A 555 -19.44 20.16 1.01
C ALA A 555 -19.90 18.76 1.41
N CYS A 556 -19.16 17.75 0.96
CA CYS A 556 -19.28 16.37 1.44
C CYS A 556 -17.95 15.92 2.03
N ALA A 557 -18.00 15.11 3.10
CA ALA A 557 -16.83 14.44 3.64
C ALA A 557 -16.79 12.99 3.19
N LEU A 558 -15.61 12.51 2.88
CA LEU A 558 -15.39 11.17 2.36
C LEU A 558 -14.06 10.60 2.83
N GLY A 559 -14.01 9.28 3.02
CA GLY A 559 -12.79 8.60 3.47
C GLY A 559 -12.92 7.10 3.46
N ALA A 560 -11.77 6.43 3.54
CA ALA A 560 -11.69 4.98 3.58
C ALA A 560 -10.97 4.49 4.84
N SER A 561 -11.26 3.25 5.26
CA SER A 561 -10.63 2.63 6.42
C SER A 561 -10.86 3.46 7.69
N TYR A 562 -9.81 3.96 8.34
CA TYR A 562 -9.98 4.96 9.40
C TYR A 562 -10.75 6.20 8.91
N GLY A 563 -10.50 6.67 7.68
CA GLY A 563 -11.28 7.77 7.09
C GLY A 563 -12.77 7.44 6.94
N GLY A 564 -13.10 6.18 6.62
CA GLY A 564 -14.46 5.65 6.64
C GLY A 564 -15.05 5.63 8.07
N TYR A 565 -14.29 5.10 9.05
CA TYR A 565 -14.64 5.23 10.45
C TYR A 565 -14.99 6.68 10.84
N MET A 566 -14.13 7.62 10.45
CA MET A 566 -14.35 9.03 10.78
C MET A 566 -15.60 9.59 10.08
N THR A 567 -15.97 9.13 8.88
CA THR A 567 -17.23 9.53 8.25
C THR A 567 -18.45 9.04 9.03
N TYR A 568 -18.42 7.81 9.54
CA TYR A 568 -19.46 7.32 10.48
C TYR A 568 -19.49 8.10 11.79
N TRP A 569 -18.32 8.43 12.33
CA TRP A 569 -18.20 9.19 13.58
C TRP A 569 -18.79 10.59 13.44
N ILE A 570 -18.39 11.35 12.41
CA ILE A 570 -18.86 12.72 12.18
C ILE A 570 -20.35 12.78 11.81
N ALA A 571 -20.93 11.72 11.24
CA ALA A 571 -22.37 11.63 11.00
C ALA A 571 -23.19 11.82 12.29
N GLY A 572 -22.63 11.42 13.44
CA GLY A 572 -23.27 11.56 14.75
C GLY A 572 -22.83 12.79 15.54
N VAL A 573 -21.57 13.19 15.45
CA VAL A 573 -20.97 14.20 16.35
C VAL A 573 -20.60 15.52 15.68
N TRP A 574 -20.53 15.53 14.33
CA TRP A 574 -20.23 16.73 13.52
C TRP A 574 -20.96 16.68 12.18
N ASN A 575 -22.27 16.62 12.21
CA ASN A 575 -23.11 16.47 11.01
C ASN A 575 -23.32 17.76 10.20
N GLN A 576 -22.88 18.90 10.69
CA GLN A 576 -22.84 20.18 9.96
C GLN A 576 -21.37 20.51 9.64
N PRO A 577 -21.03 20.98 8.45
CA PRO A 577 -21.89 21.49 7.37
C PRO A 577 -22.22 20.48 6.23
N TRP A 578 -21.98 19.22 6.44
CA TRP A 578 -21.99 18.19 5.40
C TRP A 578 -23.32 18.02 4.70
N LYS A 579 -23.31 18.04 3.37
CA LYS A 579 -24.47 17.74 2.51
C LYS A 579 -24.60 16.26 2.24
N CYS A 580 -23.47 15.55 2.18
CA CYS A 580 -23.41 14.11 2.11
C CYS A 580 -22.11 13.58 2.73
N LEU A 581 -22.09 12.29 2.96
CA LEU A 581 -20.93 11.53 3.38
C LEU A 581 -20.69 10.38 2.41
N VAL A 582 -19.44 9.96 2.28
CA VAL A 582 -19.06 8.73 1.59
C VAL A 582 -18.15 7.94 2.53
N ASP A 583 -18.65 6.81 2.96
CA ASP A 583 -17.88 5.82 3.67
C ASP A 583 -17.34 4.79 2.69
N HIS A 584 -16.08 4.41 2.84
CA HIS A 584 -15.49 3.27 2.17
C HIS A 584 -14.80 2.42 3.22
N ASP A 585 -15.29 1.19 3.40
CA ASP A 585 -14.75 0.17 4.32
C ASP A 585 -14.40 0.67 5.74
N GLY A 586 -15.24 1.53 6.32
CA GLY A 586 -15.04 2.10 7.64
C GLY A 586 -15.48 1.20 8.79
N VAL A 587 -14.90 1.41 9.98
CA VAL A 587 -15.33 0.75 11.21
C VAL A 587 -16.61 1.40 11.73
N PHE A 588 -17.71 0.64 11.74
CA PHE A 588 -19.02 1.08 12.24
C PHE A 588 -19.25 0.74 13.72
N ASP A 589 -18.87 -0.48 14.13
CA ASP A 589 -18.96 -0.93 15.51
C ASP A 589 -17.64 -1.55 15.96
N ALA A 590 -16.88 -0.81 16.74
CA ALA A 590 -15.56 -1.20 17.23
C ALA A 590 -15.56 -2.54 17.99
N ARG A 591 -16.68 -2.89 18.67
CA ARG A 591 -16.79 -4.15 19.40
C ARG A 591 -16.86 -5.36 18.48
N SER A 592 -17.68 -5.31 17.43
CA SER A 592 -17.78 -6.39 16.45
C SER A 592 -16.53 -6.44 15.58
N MET A 593 -15.92 -5.29 15.28
CA MET A 593 -14.69 -5.19 14.51
C MET A 593 -13.57 -6.06 15.10
N TYR A 594 -13.33 -5.99 16.42
CA TYR A 594 -12.31 -6.82 17.08
C TYR A 594 -12.48 -8.33 16.83
N TYR A 595 -13.73 -8.82 16.84
CA TYR A 595 -14.01 -10.25 16.65
C TYR A 595 -14.07 -10.70 15.19
N ASP A 596 -14.15 -9.74 14.26
CA ASP A 596 -14.33 -9.98 12.83
C ASP A 596 -13.05 -9.69 12.02
N THR A 597 -12.16 -8.79 12.48
CA THR A 597 -10.90 -8.45 11.80
C THR A 597 -9.90 -9.61 11.83
N GLU A 598 -8.97 -9.59 10.90
CA GLU A 598 -7.87 -10.56 10.87
C GLU A 598 -6.65 -10.13 11.69
N GLU A 599 -6.47 -8.81 11.97
CA GLU A 599 -5.35 -8.24 12.72
C GLU A 599 -5.77 -7.78 14.11
N LEU A 600 -5.45 -8.56 15.14
CA LEU A 600 -5.80 -8.23 16.51
C LEU A 600 -4.78 -7.29 17.18
N TRP A 601 -3.50 -7.32 16.79
CA TRP A 601 -2.48 -6.42 17.36
C TRP A 601 -2.85 -4.95 17.18
N PHE A 602 -3.40 -4.59 16.00
CA PHE A 602 -3.83 -3.24 15.72
C PHE A 602 -4.95 -2.79 16.65
N GLU A 603 -6.02 -3.57 16.74
CA GLU A 603 -7.16 -3.28 17.62
C GLU A 603 -6.76 -3.20 19.09
N GLU A 604 -5.91 -4.13 19.55
CA GLU A 604 -5.43 -4.15 20.94
C GLU A 604 -4.54 -2.95 21.26
N LYS A 605 -3.66 -2.56 20.33
CA LYS A 605 -2.80 -1.38 20.47
C LYS A 605 -3.63 -0.09 20.51
N GLU A 606 -4.54 0.06 19.55
CA GLU A 606 -5.35 1.28 19.40
C GLU A 606 -6.37 1.46 20.51
N ASN A 607 -6.89 0.38 21.10
CA ASN A 607 -7.86 0.42 22.18
C ASN A 607 -7.26 0.11 23.58
N GLY A 608 -5.93 -0.14 23.66
CA GLY A 608 -5.24 -0.39 24.94
C GLY A 608 -5.57 -1.75 25.56
N GLY A 609 -5.80 -2.78 24.74
CA GLY A 609 -6.07 -4.16 25.13
C GLY A 609 -7.37 -4.71 24.56
N THR A 610 -7.74 -5.91 25.00
CA THR A 610 -8.90 -6.64 24.48
C THR A 610 -10.24 -6.04 24.93
N PRO A 611 -11.34 -6.21 24.16
CA PRO A 611 -12.66 -5.70 24.57
C PRO A 611 -13.27 -6.43 25.77
N PHE A 612 -12.81 -7.62 26.09
CA PHE A 612 -13.27 -8.34 27.30
C PHE A 612 -12.55 -7.90 28.57
N ASP A 613 -11.33 -7.33 28.47
CA ASP A 613 -10.60 -6.74 29.61
C ASP A 613 -10.88 -5.23 29.75
N HIS A 614 -11.04 -4.52 28.63
CA HIS A 614 -11.20 -3.06 28.56
C HIS A 614 -12.42 -2.64 27.71
N PRO A 615 -13.64 -3.13 27.99
CA PRO A 615 -14.82 -2.90 27.15
C PRO A 615 -15.15 -1.41 26.94
N GLN A 616 -14.88 -0.57 27.95
CA GLN A 616 -15.16 0.88 27.88
C GLN A 616 -14.31 1.60 26.82
N ASN A 617 -13.13 1.08 26.45
CA ASN A 617 -12.27 1.69 25.45
C ASN A 617 -12.88 1.55 24.06
N TYR A 618 -13.57 0.43 23.79
CA TYR A 618 -14.29 0.17 22.56
C TYR A 618 -15.64 0.92 22.45
N GLU A 619 -16.10 1.55 23.51
CA GLU A 619 -17.33 2.36 23.53
C GLU A 619 -17.07 3.85 23.35
N LYS A 620 -15.88 4.33 23.73
CA LYS A 620 -15.55 5.76 23.84
C LYS A 620 -15.77 6.52 22.53
N PHE A 621 -15.33 5.96 21.44
CA PHE A 621 -15.39 6.57 20.09
C PHE A 621 -16.10 5.64 19.09
N ASN A 622 -17.14 4.92 19.55
CA ASN A 622 -17.81 3.93 18.73
C ASN A 622 -18.97 4.56 17.94
N PRO A 623 -18.92 4.63 16.59
CA PRO A 623 -19.94 5.28 15.77
C PRO A 623 -21.35 4.72 15.96
N VAL A 624 -21.50 3.41 16.19
CA VAL A 624 -22.81 2.76 16.39
C VAL A 624 -23.59 3.37 17.54
N ASN A 625 -22.92 3.90 18.56
CA ASN A 625 -23.56 4.54 19.72
C ASN A 625 -24.23 5.88 19.38
N HIS A 626 -23.89 6.47 18.22
CA HIS A 626 -24.40 7.77 17.77
C HIS A 626 -25.36 7.67 16.57
N VAL A 627 -25.77 6.48 16.16
CA VAL A 627 -26.71 6.26 15.04
C VAL A 627 -28.01 7.08 15.21
N LYS A 628 -28.49 7.27 16.42
CA LYS A 628 -29.70 8.10 16.71
C LYS A 628 -29.54 9.57 16.24
N ASP A 629 -28.30 10.05 16.14
CA ASP A 629 -27.98 11.44 15.79
C ASP A 629 -27.65 11.61 14.31
N TRP A 630 -27.52 10.52 13.55
CA TRP A 630 -27.28 10.56 12.12
C TRP A 630 -28.41 11.24 11.35
N ARG A 631 -28.06 12.11 10.41
CA ARG A 631 -29.01 12.87 9.58
C ARG A 631 -28.56 13.04 8.13
N VAL A 632 -27.24 12.93 7.90
CA VAL A 632 -26.61 13.25 6.64
C VAL A 632 -26.76 12.08 5.68
N PRO A 633 -27.17 12.30 4.42
CA PRO A 633 -27.17 11.27 3.37
C PRO A 633 -25.80 10.61 3.24
N MET A 634 -25.74 9.29 3.03
CA MET A 634 -24.50 8.55 3.02
C MET A 634 -24.46 7.46 1.93
N LEU A 635 -23.38 7.47 1.13
CA LEU A 635 -23.00 6.36 0.29
C LEU A 635 -22.03 5.48 1.09
N VAL A 636 -22.32 4.18 1.15
CA VAL A 636 -21.46 3.17 1.77
C VAL A 636 -20.85 2.31 0.67
N VAL A 637 -19.53 2.16 0.66
CA VAL A 637 -18.78 1.30 -0.28
C VAL A 637 -18.05 0.23 0.52
N HIS A 638 -18.20 -1.04 0.17
CA HIS A 638 -17.53 -2.13 0.90
C HIS A 638 -17.30 -3.36 0.03
N SER A 639 -16.18 -4.04 0.25
CA SER A 639 -15.78 -5.21 -0.54
C SER A 639 -15.97 -6.53 0.23
N GLY A 640 -16.25 -7.61 -0.51
CA GLY A 640 -16.58 -8.92 0.07
C GLY A 640 -15.37 -9.67 0.64
N ASN A 641 -14.18 -9.45 0.08
CA ASN A 641 -12.92 -10.07 0.55
C ASN A 641 -12.10 -9.13 1.43
N ASP A 642 -12.72 -8.09 1.94
CA ASP A 642 -12.11 -7.25 2.97
C ASP A 642 -12.12 -8.00 4.31
N PHE A 643 -10.95 -8.50 4.73
CA PHE A 643 -10.80 -9.17 6.02
C PHE A 643 -10.13 -8.26 7.05
N ARG A 644 -9.62 -7.11 6.62
CA ARG A 644 -9.12 -6.04 7.47
C ARG A 644 -10.27 -5.36 8.22
N ILE A 645 -11.20 -4.78 7.48
CA ILE A 645 -12.47 -4.25 8.00
C ILE A 645 -13.61 -5.03 7.32
N PRO A 646 -14.14 -6.08 7.95
CA PRO A 646 -15.08 -6.97 7.29
C PRO A 646 -16.36 -6.30 6.83
N ILE A 647 -16.93 -6.79 5.73
CA ILE A 647 -18.13 -6.24 5.08
C ILE A 647 -19.34 -6.11 6.05
N THR A 648 -19.33 -6.82 7.17
CA THR A 648 -20.35 -6.71 8.23
C THR A 648 -20.46 -5.30 8.79
N GLN A 649 -19.36 -4.51 8.79
CA GLN A 649 -19.33 -3.13 9.22
C GLN A 649 -20.17 -2.24 8.28
N GLY A 650 -19.94 -2.32 6.98
CA GLY A 650 -20.72 -1.59 5.98
C GLY A 650 -22.18 -2.01 5.92
N LEU A 651 -22.48 -3.31 6.02
CA LEU A 651 -23.86 -3.83 6.07
C LEU A 651 -24.61 -3.33 7.32
N GLY A 652 -23.92 -3.28 8.47
CA GLY A 652 -24.48 -2.74 9.72
C GLY A 652 -24.84 -1.27 9.59
N ALA A 653 -23.92 -0.46 9.09
CA ALA A 653 -24.11 0.97 8.86
C ALA A 653 -25.25 1.24 7.87
N PHE A 654 -25.26 0.55 6.72
CA PHE A 654 -26.33 0.69 5.72
C PHE A 654 -27.71 0.28 6.30
N THR A 655 -27.76 -0.79 7.07
CA THR A 655 -28.99 -1.19 7.78
C THR A 655 -29.50 -0.09 8.70
N ALA A 656 -28.60 0.53 9.46
CA ALA A 656 -28.94 1.64 10.36
C ALA A 656 -29.48 2.86 9.60
N LEU A 657 -28.85 3.24 8.50
CA LEU A 657 -29.28 4.35 7.62
C LEU A 657 -30.67 4.09 7.04
N GLN A 658 -30.88 2.93 6.42
CA GLN A 658 -32.14 2.53 5.81
C GLN A 658 -33.27 2.44 6.86
N ARG A 659 -33.01 1.84 8.02
CA ARG A 659 -33.98 1.69 9.09
C ARG A 659 -34.43 3.03 9.69
N ARG A 660 -33.54 4.05 9.61
CA ARG A 660 -33.80 5.42 10.03
C ARG A 660 -34.41 6.30 8.93
N GLY A 661 -34.58 5.79 7.71
CA GLY A 661 -35.07 6.57 6.57
C GLY A 661 -34.09 7.65 6.09
N ILE A 662 -32.80 7.53 6.39
CA ILE A 662 -31.77 8.44 5.89
C ILE A 662 -31.45 8.05 4.45
N PRO A 663 -31.45 9.00 3.48
CA PRO A 663 -31.07 8.69 2.10
C PRO A 663 -29.70 8.03 2.05
N SER A 664 -29.62 6.85 1.49
CA SER A 664 -28.37 6.09 1.44
C SER A 664 -28.34 5.07 0.32
N GLU A 665 -27.14 4.83 -0.18
CA GLU A 665 -26.83 3.81 -1.17
C GLU A 665 -25.74 2.90 -0.64
N LEU A 666 -25.70 1.64 -1.12
CA LEU A 666 -24.65 0.67 -0.81
C LEU A 666 -24.08 0.13 -2.10
N LEU A 667 -22.78 0.36 -2.32
CA LEU A 667 -22.01 -0.23 -3.41
C LEU A 667 -21.12 -1.35 -2.87
N THR A 668 -21.31 -2.57 -3.34
CA THR A 668 -20.51 -3.71 -2.90
C THR A 668 -19.74 -4.34 -4.07
N PHE A 669 -18.50 -4.77 -3.78
CA PHE A 669 -17.66 -5.53 -4.71
C PHE A 669 -17.38 -6.91 -4.10
N PRO A 670 -18.03 -7.97 -4.57
CA PRO A 670 -17.92 -9.30 -3.95
C PRO A 670 -16.54 -9.94 -4.08
N ASP A 671 -15.71 -9.45 -5.00
CA ASP A 671 -14.43 -10.00 -5.39
C ASP A 671 -13.24 -9.02 -5.30
N GLU A 672 -13.40 -7.94 -4.55
CA GLU A 672 -12.35 -7.00 -4.14
C GLU A 672 -12.03 -7.17 -2.65
N ASN A 673 -10.82 -6.76 -2.26
CA ASN A 673 -10.37 -6.70 -0.87
C ASN A 673 -10.58 -5.31 -0.26
N HIS A 674 -9.81 -4.95 0.77
CA HIS A 674 -9.82 -3.60 1.38
C HIS A 674 -9.51 -2.49 0.38
N TRP A 675 -8.92 -2.84 -0.76
CA TRP A 675 -8.64 -1.93 -1.87
C TRP A 675 -9.42 -2.33 -3.11
N VAL A 676 -10.07 -1.39 -3.78
CA VAL A 676 -10.71 -1.63 -5.08
C VAL A 676 -9.65 -1.50 -6.17
N LEU A 677 -9.19 -2.63 -6.71
CA LEU A 677 -8.00 -2.70 -7.57
C LEU A 677 -8.28 -3.05 -9.03
N LYS A 678 -9.39 -3.72 -9.32
CA LYS A 678 -9.74 -4.08 -10.70
C LYS A 678 -10.17 -2.85 -11.48
N PRO A 679 -9.69 -2.67 -12.73
CA PRO A 679 -9.96 -1.46 -13.51
C PRO A 679 -11.45 -1.10 -13.65
N HIS A 680 -12.31 -2.08 -13.97
CA HIS A 680 -13.75 -1.85 -14.11
C HIS A 680 -14.38 -1.45 -12.77
N ASN A 681 -14.00 -2.10 -11.68
CA ASN A 681 -14.50 -1.78 -10.35
C ASN A 681 -14.04 -0.39 -9.88
N SER A 682 -12.80 0.00 -10.21
CA SER A 682 -12.29 1.35 -9.95
C SER A 682 -13.11 2.42 -10.68
N VAL A 683 -13.45 2.19 -11.96
CA VAL A 683 -14.32 3.10 -12.72
C VAL A 683 -15.71 3.17 -12.09
N GLN A 684 -16.33 2.03 -11.78
CA GLN A 684 -17.66 1.98 -11.16
C GLN A 684 -17.69 2.70 -9.81
N TRP A 685 -16.68 2.47 -8.98
CA TRP A 685 -16.56 3.12 -7.68
C TRP A 685 -16.49 4.63 -7.80
N HIS A 686 -15.56 5.16 -8.61
CA HIS A 686 -15.40 6.62 -8.78
C HIS A 686 -16.63 7.26 -9.43
N ASP A 687 -17.25 6.61 -10.41
CA ASP A 687 -18.46 7.15 -11.05
C ASP A 687 -19.61 7.22 -10.03
N ALA A 688 -19.81 6.20 -9.21
CA ALA A 688 -20.82 6.20 -8.15
C ALA A 688 -20.56 7.29 -7.11
N VAL A 689 -19.32 7.43 -6.63
CA VAL A 689 -18.95 8.49 -5.68
C VAL A 689 -19.16 9.87 -6.27
N ASN A 690 -18.70 10.11 -7.51
CA ASN A 690 -18.86 11.41 -8.17
C ASN A 690 -20.33 11.75 -8.43
N ALA A 691 -21.16 10.78 -8.80
CA ALA A 691 -22.60 10.97 -8.94
C ALA A 691 -23.25 11.36 -7.61
N TRP A 692 -22.91 10.67 -6.53
CA TRP A 692 -23.38 10.96 -5.18
C TRP A 692 -22.99 12.37 -4.73
N LEU A 693 -21.71 12.75 -4.88
CA LEU A 693 -21.24 14.09 -4.53
C LEU A 693 -21.99 15.17 -5.32
N LYS A 694 -22.15 15.01 -6.64
CA LYS A 694 -22.86 15.97 -7.51
C LYS A 694 -24.32 16.11 -7.12
N GLN A 695 -25.00 15.01 -6.84
CA GLN A 695 -26.40 15.00 -6.43
C GLN A 695 -26.64 15.86 -5.17
N TRP A 696 -25.79 15.72 -4.17
CA TRP A 696 -26.00 16.39 -2.88
C TRP A 696 -25.38 17.78 -2.77
N THR A 697 -24.45 18.13 -3.66
CA THR A 697 -23.84 19.47 -3.71
C THR A 697 -24.41 20.37 -4.81
N ALA A 698 -25.39 19.89 -5.58
CA ALA A 698 -26.08 20.72 -6.58
C ALA A 698 -26.80 21.89 -5.89
N VAL A 699 -26.97 23.00 -6.62
CA VAL A 699 -27.67 24.19 -6.11
C VAL A 699 -29.11 23.85 -5.72
N ASP A 700 -29.75 22.95 -6.49
CA ASP A 700 -31.12 22.47 -6.28
C ASP A 700 -31.17 21.10 -5.58
N ALA A 701 -30.15 20.77 -4.80
CA ALA A 701 -30.06 19.47 -4.13
C ALA A 701 -31.30 19.14 -3.27
N PRO A 702 -31.74 17.87 -3.23
CA PRO A 702 -32.82 17.45 -2.35
C PRO A 702 -32.51 17.83 -0.89
N LYS A 703 -33.48 18.38 -0.17
CA LYS A 703 -33.31 18.58 1.28
C LYS A 703 -33.36 17.22 1.94
N ALA A 704 -32.39 16.92 2.81
CA ALA A 704 -32.47 15.77 3.68
C ALA A 704 -33.80 15.85 4.46
N ALA A 705 -34.55 14.74 4.54
CA ALA A 705 -35.83 14.71 5.24
C ALA A 705 -35.63 15.17 6.69
N SER A 706 -36.28 16.25 7.08
CA SER A 706 -36.36 16.66 8.46
C SER A 706 -37.39 15.76 9.15
N ASN A 707 -36.93 14.75 9.85
CA ASN A 707 -37.74 14.02 10.81
C ASN A 707 -37.49 14.52 12.23
#